data_a1b7fef11937c18915f148726596be7d
#
_entry.id   a1b7fef11937c18915f148726596be7d
#
_cell.length_a   1.000
_cell.length_b   1.000
_cell.length_c   1.000
_cell.angle_alpha   90.00
_cell.angle_beta   90.00
_cell.angle_gamma   90.00
#
_symmetry.space_group_name_H-M   'P 1'
#
loop_
_entity.id
_entity.type
_entity.pdbx_description
1 polymer ?
#
loop_
_entity_poly.entity_id
_entity_poly.type
_entity_poly.pdbx_seq_one_letter_code
_entity_poly.pdbx_strand_id
1 'polypeptide(L)'
;MYARSIRSGHAFVCRLILVSFLLAPWPVLAEEGATLPLSKISLYSSGVGYFQHDGTVNNRTQLDLRLHTNQINDMLKSLVVQDFGGGRVSTVTYGSRDPVTKTLGSFGINLNGNPTLGQILTQVRGEPVEVTAPNPIVGTLLGVEKKTESIGEGSQHRIVEQEYVTLLTEEGFRSLSLANVQRIKLMNSALNTELQQALATLAMNHDAQRKTVSIAFDGTGSRQARVAYLTETPVWKTTYRLVLDEGKQPYLQGWAIVENQTSQDWRNVTLSLVSGRPISFAMDLYQPLYNPRPVIQPELYANLRPQTYGDAMDELKPMASAPAARSDMKKERLLGKLAQGFAPSRGNAAAEATTDMAIGSLEEGVASMAMAEDKGELFEYRIDQPVTLAKHTSALLPIIGQTLQGQKVSLYNQSVNAKHPLNGYRLKNTSALHLMQGPITLFDSGTYAGDARIEDLPPGQDRLISYALDLKTEVESTLVGGTQELATVSLKKGTMLISRRLVEDRTYLVNNRDAKAKTVLIEQPYRTGWKLAEPKEPTERTRDMYRFSVAVDPGKSATLRVKETLPIQESILLMESGIDQIVYYQQAKEVSLKVKEALQRVVQLRSKLDDARAQRTRLDQRTAEITAEHGRIRENMQRLQQNSDLYNRYVKKLDQQETELEKLRKEIESLKSTEEEHRRELQHYVMNLDVA
;
A
#
# COMPACT_ATOMS: atom_id res chain seq x y z
N MET A 1 50.18 15.31 92.57
CA MET A 1 50.40 16.36 93.65
C MET A 1 49.19 17.24 93.63
N TYR A 2 48.49 17.22 94.79
CA TYR A 2 47.79 18.27 95.47
C TYR A 2 46.72 19.06 94.63
N ALA A 3 45.50 19.03 94.99
CA ALA A 3 44.69 19.03 96.20
C ALA A 3 43.89 20.30 96.32
N ARG A 4 42.63 20.11 96.73
CA ARG A 4 41.78 20.93 97.59
C ARG A 4 40.92 22.00 96.89
N SER A 5 39.58 21.85 96.94
CA SER A 5 38.62 21.94 98.02
C SER A 5 38.29 23.37 98.36
N ILE A 6 36.99 23.73 98.37
CA ILE A 6 36.18 24.17 99.50
C ILE A 6 34.85 24.80 98.95
N ARG A 7 33.73 24.24 99.23
CA ARG A 7 32.55 24.52 100.02
C ARG A 7 31.97 25.94 99.98
N SER A 8 30.70 26.04 99.75
CA SER A 8 29.50 26.45 100.50
C SER A 8 28.84 27.61 99.74
N GLY A 9 27.58 27.77 99.69
CA GLY A 9 26.40 27.38 100.39
C GLY A 9 25.24 28.27 100.04
N HIS A 10 24.06 27.75 100.04
CA HIS A 10 22.72 28.32 100.18
C HIS A 10 22.26 29.59 99.47
N ALA A 11 21.20 29.45 98.62
CA ALA A 11 19.93 30.13 98.93
C ALA A 11 18.83 29.71 97.90
N PHE A 12 17.71 29.28 98.41
CA PHE A 12 16.43 29.02 97.78
C PHE A 12 15.80 30.28 97.18
N VAL A 13 15.47 30.33 95.91
CA VAL A 13 14.43 31.21 95.39
C VAL A 13 13.68 30.48 94.25
N CYS A 14 12.43 30.09 94.53
CA CYS A 14 11.43 29.68 93.59
C CYS A 14 11.16 30.80 92.57
N ARG A 15 11.37 30.52 91.29
CA ARG A 15 10.73 31.27 90.20
C ARG A 15 10.14 30.29 89.18
N LEU A 16 8.81 30.25 89.12
CA LEU A 16 7.97 29.70 88.11
C LEU A 16 8.36 30.34 86.76
N ILE A 17 9.00 29.57 85.85
CA ILE A 17 9.14 29.97 84.46
C ILE A 17 8.13 29.16 83.66
N LEU A 18 7.09 29.86 83.12
CA LEU A 18 6.14 29.40 82.14
C LEU A 18 6.92 29.10 80.82
N VAL A 19 7.14 27.84 80.49
CA VAL A 19 7.67 27.42 79.17
C VAL A 19 6.52 27.41 78.20
N SER A 20 6.38 28.50 77.41
CA SER A 20 5.56 28.52 76.21
C SER A 20 6.24 27.66 75.13
N PHE A 21 5.73 26.45 74.94
CA PHE A 21 6.10 25.61 73.75
C PHE A 21 5.51 26.31 72.55
N LEU A 22 6.32 27.03 71.77
CA LEU A 22 6.05 27.43 70.44
C LEU A 22 6.03 26.13 69.57
N LEU A 23 4.84 25.67 69.26
CA LEU A 23 4.60 24.71 68.16
C LEU A 23 5.00 25.39 66.85
N ALA A 24 6.27 25.30 66.48
CA ALA A 24 6.67 25.52 65.06
C ALA A 24 6.07 24.40 64.21
N PRO A 25 5.35 24.71 63.13
CA PRO A 25 4.93 23.68 62.23
C PRO A 25 6.18 23.07 61.62
N TRP A 26 6.40 21.79 61.89
CA TRP A 26 7.37 21.02 61.14
C TRP A 26 7.06 21.17 59.63
N PRO A 27 8.07 21.49 58.78
CA PRO A 27 7.86 21.43 57.37
C PRO A 27 7.48 19.98 57.04
N VAL A 28 6.26 19.77 56.59
CA VAL A 28 5.88 18.56 55.88
C VAL A 28 6.79 18.53 54.66
N LEU A 29 7.90 17.77 54.75
CA LEU A 29 8.68 17.38 53.60
C LEU A 29 7.68 16.69 52.69
N ALA A 30 7.33 17.35 51.57
CA ALA A 30 6.63 16.71 50.49
C ALA A 30 7.46 15.48 50.13
N GLU A 31 6.92 14.29 50.39
CA GLU A 31 7.51 13.03 49.94
C GLU A 31 7.74 13.18 48.43
N GLU A 32 9.01 13.30 48.02
CA GLU A 32 9.35 13.21 46.62
C GLU A 32 8.77 11.90 46.09
N GLY A 33 7.83 11.99 45.15
CA GLY A 33 7.18 10.83 44.58
C GLY A 33 8.23 9.82 44.11
N ALA A 34 8.07 8.55 44.46
CA ALA A 34 8.97 7.50 44.08
C ALA A 34 9.12 7.47 42.56
N THR A 35 10.34 7.39 42.06
CA THR A 35 10.62 7.21 40.63
C THR A 35 11.15 5.79 40.40
N LEU A 36 10.44 5.01 39.57
CA LEU A 36 10.96 3.73 39.08
C LEU A 36 11.78 3.96 37.82
N PRO A 37 13.08 3.60 37.81
CA PRO A 37 13.90 3.74 36.62
C PRO A 37 13.41 2.82 35.49
N LEU A 38 13.56 3.27 34.26
CA LEU A 38 13.34 2.45 33.07
C LEU A 38 14.45 1.37 33.01
N SER A 39 14.07 0.09 33.03
CA SER A 39 14.99 -1.04 33.11
C SER A 39 15.10 -1.82 31.82
N LYS A 40 13.97 -1.98 31.11
CA LYS A 40 13.89 -2.76 29.86
C LYS A 40 13.04 -2.06 28.81
N ILE A 41 13.52 -2.12 27.57
CA ILE A 41 12.81 -1.65 26.38
C ILE A 41 12.82 -2.75 25.33
N SER A 42 11.67 -3.04 24.72
CA SER A 42 11.59 -3.90 23.53
C SER A 42 10.91 -3.13 22.39
N LEU A 43 11.65 -2.89 21.29
CA LEU A 43 11.15 -2.16 20.13
C LEU A 43 10.74 -3.14 19.04
N TYR A 44 9.52 -3.05 18.55
CA TYR A 44 8.98 -3.92 17.51
C TYR A 44 9.03 -3.24 16.14
N SER A 45 9.25 -4.02 15.10
CA SER A 45 9.22 -3.52 13.72
C SER A 45 7.82 -3.07 13.24
N SER A 46 6.80 -3.26 14.07
CA SER A 46 5.44 -2.72 13.87
C SER A 46 5.26 -1.27 14.33
N GLY A 47 6.30 -0.62 14.87
CA GLY A 47 6.19 0.75 15.40
C GLY A 47 5.61 0.83 16.81
N VAL A 48 5.72 -0.25 17.59
CA VAL A 48 5.31 -0.33 18.98
C VAL A 48 6.51 -0.62 19.87
N GLY A 49 6.59 -0.01 21.02
CA GLY A 49 7.61 -0.26 22.05
C GLY A 49 6.98 -0.72 23.36
N TYR A 50 7.60 -1.71 23.98
CA TYR A 50 7.33 -2.15 25.34
C TYR A 50 8.33 -1.49 26.27
N PHE A 51 7.83 -0.79 27.31
CA PHE A 51 8.64 -0.10 28.30
C PHE A 51 8.37 -0.71 29.68
N GLN A 52 9.43 -1.05 30.38
CA GLN A 52 9.34 -1.65 31.72
C GLN A 52 10.21 -0.86 32.71
N HIS A 53 9.57 -0.45 33.79
CA HIS A 53 10.19 0.21 34.92
C HIS A 53 10.23 -0.76 36.10
N ASP A 54 11.39 -0.99 36.65
CA ASP A 54 11.59 -1.82 37.84
C ASP A 54 12.28 -1.01 38.93
N GLY A 55 11.86 -1.19 40.17
CA GLY A 55 12.47 -0.51 41.30
C GLY A 55 11.77 -0.80 42.63
N THR A 56 12.13 -0.05 43.62
CA THR A 56 11.66 -0.25 44.99
C THR A 56 10.65 0.83 45.37
N VAL A 57 9.51 0.44 45.93
CA VAL A 57 8.50 1.31 46.54
C VAL A 57 8.49 1.10 48.05
N ASN A 58 8.33 2.17 48.83
CA ASN A 58 8.36 2.11 50.25
C ASN A 58 6.98 2.49 50.81
N ASN A 59 6.42 1.67 51.71
CA ASN A 59 5.16 1.93 52.36
C ASN A 59 4.02 2.30 51.37
N ARG A 60 3.21 3.28 51.71
CA ARG A 60 2.23 3.88 50.79
C ARG A 60 2.93 4.92 49.93
N THR A 61 3.03 4.64 48.61
CA THR A 61 3.80 5.47 47.67
C THR A 61 3.00 5.73 46.43
N GLN A 62 3.10 6.93 45.87
CA GLN A 62 2.55 7.30 44.59
C GLN A 62 3.71 7.40 43.56
N LEU A 63 3.55 6.74 42.46
CA LEU A 63 4.45 6.81 41.31
C LEU A 63 3.81 7.65 40.22
N ASP A 64 4.51 8.66 39.71
CA ASP A 64 4.05 9.55 38.67
C ASP A 64 4.80 9.28 37.37
N LEU A 65 4.09 8.84 36.32
CA LEU A 65 4.59 8.66 34.95
C LEU A 65 4.13 9.83 34.08
N ARG A 66 5.08 10.52 33.45
CA ARG A 66 4.81 11.61 32.51
C ARG A 66 4.85 11.09 31.09
N LEU A 67 3.71 11.10 30.42
CA LEU A 67 3.51 10.60 29.07
C LEU A 67 3.00 11.71 28.13
N HIS A 68 3.26 11.58 26.84
CA HIS A 68 2.58 12.40 25.84
C HIS A 68 1.11 11.99 25.74
N THR A 69 0.23 12.95 25.46
CA THR A 69 -1.22 12.72 25.42
C THR A 69 -1.63 11.63 24.43
N ASN A 70 -0.93 11.52 23.29
CA ASN A 70 -1.15 10.45 22.28
C ASN A 70 -0.78 9.05 22.79
N GLN A 71 0.09 8.94 23.79
CA GLN A 71 0.54 7.66 24.35
C GLN A 71 -0.41 7.10 25.43
N ILE A 72 -1.32 7.94 25.96
CA ILE A 72 -2.20 7.56 27.08
C ILE A 72 -3.13 6.42 26.68
N ASN A 73 -3.71 6.46 25.49
CA ASN A 73 -4.60 5.40 25.02
C ASN A 73 -3.91 4.03 24.98
N ASP A 74 -2.70 3.99 24.46
CA ASP A 74 -1.91 2.76 24.38
C ASP A 74 -1.52 2.28 25.79
N MET A 75 -1.11 3.21 26.66
CA MET A 75 -0.79 2.89 28.04
C MET A 75 -2.00 2.33 28.79
N LEU A 76 -3.17 2.98 28.70
CA LEU A 76 -4.40 2.50 29.35
C LEU A 76 -4.81 1.10 28.88
N LYS A 77 -4.58 0.79 27.60
CA LYS A 77 -4.86 -0.52 27.01
C LYS A 77 -3.90 -1.61 27.51
N SER A 78 -2.64 -1.26 27.82
CA SER A 78 -1.55 -2.22 27.99
C SER A 78 -0.87 -2.19 29.35
N LEU A 79 -1.28 -1.29 30.26
CA LEU A 79 -0.65 -1.10 31.57
C LEU A 79 -0.65 -2.39 32.41
N VAL A 80 0.52 -2.81 32.80
CA VAL A 80 0.75 -3.90 33.76
C VAL A 80 1.45 -3.33 34.97
N VAL A 81 0.88 -3.51 36.16
CA VAL A 81 1.47 -3.08 37.41
C VAL A 81 1.56 -4.27 38.36
N GLN A 82 2.73 -4.51 38.92
CA GLN A 82 3.01 -5.61 39.84
C GLN A 82 3.74 -5.11 41.08
N ASP A 83 3.30 -5.57 42.24
CA ASP A 83 3.98 -5.43 43.54
C ASP A 83 4.40 -6.83 44.01
N PHE A 84 5.71 -7.08 44.13
CA PHE A 84 6.25 -8.39 44.46
C PHE A 84 6.44 -8.61 45.96
N GLY A 85 6.17 -7.59 46.78
CA GLY A 85 6.37 -7.64 48.22
C GLY A 85 5.07 -7.79 49.05
N GLY A 86 3.98 -8.24 48.43
CA GLY A 86 2.71 -8.43 49.14
C GLY A 86 1.88 -7.18 49.32
N GLY A 87 2.28 -6.04 48.72
CA GLY A 87 1.45 -4.85 48.62
C GLY A 87 0.41 -4.98 47.51
N ARG A 88 -0.41 -3.96 47.33
CA ARG A 88 -1.43 -3.89 46.29
C ARG A 88 -1.39 -2.55 45.57
N VAL A 89 -1.79 -2.53 44.34
CA VAL A 89 -2.08 -1.31 43.61
C VAL A 89 -3.51 -0.89 43.94
N SER A 90 -3.69 0.31 44.51
CA SER A 90 -5.01 0.78 44.95
C SER A 90 -5.73 1.49 43.79
N THR A 91 -5.08 2.42 43.13
CA THR A 91 -5.67 3.20 42.05
C THR A 91 -4.62 3.62 41.03
N VAL A 92 -5.09 3.79 39.80
CA VAL A 92 -4.35 4.48 38.73
C VAL A 92 -5.19 5.67 38.30
N THR A 93 -4.68 6.88 38.53
CA THR A 93 -5.37 8.12 38.20
C THR A 93 -4.66 8.87 37.09
N TYR A 94 -5.41 9.49 36.22
CA TYR A 94 -4.90 10.33 35.14
C TYR A 94 -5.86 11.50 34.90
N GLY A 95 -5.31 12.64 34.42
CA GLY A 95 -6.13 13.81 34.13
C GLY A 95 -7.12 13.53 33.01
N SER A 96 -8.42 13.68 33.26
CA SER A 96 -9.48 13.51 32.25
C SER A 96 -9.29 14.46 31.06
N ARG A 97 -9.62 14.02 29.89
CA ARG A 97 -9.72 14.85 28.69
C ARG A 97 -11.16 15.35 28.57
N ASP A 98 -11.52 16.35 29.37
CA ASP A 98 -12.74 17.10 29.03
C ASP A 98 -12.49 17.78 27.66
N PRO A 99 -13.42 17.64 26.70
CA PRO A 99 -13.31 18.40 25.48
C PRO A 99 -13.30 19.89 25.85
N VAL A 100 -12.18 20.58 25.62
CA VAL A 100 -12.05 22.03 25.84
C VAL A 100 -13.23 22.76 25.21
N THR A 101 -13.70 22.27 24.09
CA THR A 101 -14.89 22.72 23.40
C THR A 101 -16.17 22.66 24.27
N LYS A 102 -16.33 21.64 25.13
CA LYS A 102 -17.47 21.51 26.03
C LYS A 102 -17.36 22.48 27.22
N THR A 103 -16.16 22.58 27.80
CA THR A 103 -15.87 23.53 28.88
C THR A 103 -15.99 24.96 28.37
N LEU A 104 -15.44 25.28 27.18
CA LEU A 104 -15.59 26.60 26.61
C LEU A 104 -17.05 26.91 26.21
N GLY A 105 -17.84 25.91 25.84
CA GLY A 105 -19.27 26.06 25.53
C GLY A 105 -20.15 26.30 26.75
N SER A 106 -19.64 26.10 27.96
CA SER A 106 -20.38 26.40 29.22
C SER A 106 -20.21 27.82 29.72
N PHE A 107 -19.26 28.58 29.18
CA PHE A 107 -19.12 30.02 29.47
C PHE A 107 -20.09 30.86 28.66
N GLY A 108 -20.51 32.02 29.21
CA GLY A 108 -21.37 32.97 28.52
C GLY A 108 -20.73 33.54 27.25
N ILE A 109 -19.39 33.53 27.16
CA ILE A 109 -18.61 33.86 25.96
C ILE A 109 -17.93 32.60 25.46
N ASN A 110 -18.40 32.10 24.33
CA ASN A 110 -17.84 30.89 23.69
C ASN A 110 -16.64 31.25 22.85
N LEU A 111 -15.44 30.76 23.23
CA LEU A 111 -14.18 30.95 22.49
C LEU A 111 -13.83 29.80 21.55
N ASN A 112 -14.75 28.85 21.31
CA ASN A 112 -14.51 27.75 20.37
C ASN A 112 -14.30 28.26 18.94
N GLY A 113 -13.36 27.63 18.23
CA GLY A 113 -13.15 27.95 16.82
C GLY A 113 -12.39 29.26 16.53
N ASN A 114 -11.73 29.83 17.55
CA ASN A 114 -10.95 31.08 17.44
C ASN A 114 -11.81 32.26 16.88
N PRO A 115 -12.87 32.69 17.58
CA PRO A 115 -13.76 33.73 17.09
C PRO A 115 -13.05 35.07 16.94
N THR A 116 -13.40 35.82 15.90
CA THR A 116 -12.94 37.20 15.70
C THR A 116 -13.48 38.11 16.80
N LEU A 117 -12.86 39.29 17.01
CA LEU A 117 -13.35 40.28 17.96
C LEU A 117 -14.82 40.66 17.71
N GLY A 118 -15.22 40.81 16.45
CA GLY A 118 -16.61 41.06 16.08
C GLY A 118 -17.57 39.94 16.47
N GLN A 119 -17.13 38.67 16.32
CA GLN A 119 -17.92 37.53 16.76
C GLN A 119 -18.03 37.44 18.28
N ILE A 120 -16.96 37.78 19.02
CA ILE A 120 -17.01 37.87 20.49
C ILE A 120 -18.00 38.96 20.93
N LEU A 121 -17.92 40.14 20.34
CA LEU A 121 -18.82 41.25 20.62
C LEU A 121 -20.28 40.91 20.32
N THR A 122 -20.53 40.16 19.26
CA THR A 122 -21.89 39.71 18.92
C THR A 122 -22.49 38.82 19.99
N GLN A 123 -21.70 38.06 20.75
CA GLN A 123 -22.17 37.22 21.86
C GLN A 123 -22.57 38.02 23.10
N VAL A 124 -22.02 39.23 23.27
CA VAL A 124 -22.28 40.10 24.43
C VAL A 124 -23.19 41.29 24.08
N ARG A 125 -24.10 41.13 23.10
CA ARG A 125 -25.11 42.13 22.81
C ARG A 125 -25.99 42.45 23.99
N GLY A 126 -26.30 43.75 24.13
CA GLY A 126 -27.09 44.25 25.28
C GLY A 126 -26.28 44.57 26.52
N GLU A 127 -25.00 44.27 26.55
CA GLU A 127 -24.12 44.59 27.69
C GLU A 127 -23.51 45.98 27.60
N PRO A 128 -23.31 46.66 28.77
CA PRO A 128 -22.63 47.95 28.79
C PRO A 128 -21.13 47.76 28.55
N VAL A 129 -20.59 48.55 27.62
CA VAL A 129 -19.17 48.51 27.22
C VAL A 129 -18.59 49.93 27.15
N GLU A 130 -17.31 50.05 27.47
CA GLU A 130 -16.52 51.25 27.25
C GLU A 130 -15.59 50.98 26.05
N VAL A 131 -15.74 51.73 24.97
CA VAL A 131 -14.93 51.63 23.76
C VAL A 131 -14.10 52.89 23.58
N THR A 132 -12.79 52.76 23.43
CA THR A 132 -11.87 53.88 23.18
C THR A 132 -11.53 53.92 21.68
N ALA A 133 -11.95 55.02 20.97
CA ALA A 133 -11.69 55.24 19.57
C ALA A 133 -11.85 56.72 19.17
N PRO A 134 -10.90 57.60 19.24
CA PRO A 134 -9.75 57.73 20.17
C PRO A 134 -10.11 58.12 21.59
N ASN A 135 -11.33 58.64 21.82
CA ASN A 135 -11.85 59.00 23.13
C ASN A 135 -12.74 57.86 23.68
N PRO A 136 -12.80 57.68 25.01
CA PRO A 136 -13.65 56.69 25.61
C PRO A 136 -15.13 57.02 25.41
N ILE A 137 -15.89 56.07 24.92
CA ILE A 137 -17.34 56.13 24.71
C ILE A 137 -17.95 55.01 25.51
N VAL A 138 -18.86 55.30 26.41
CA VAL A 138 -19.62 54.31 27.17
C VAL A 138 -21.02 54.18 26.53
N GLY A 139 -21.45 52.96 26.35
CA GLY A 139 -22.77 52.68 25.78
C GLY A 139 -23.11 51.20 25.87
N THR A 140 -24.36 50.90 25.55
CA THR A 140 -24.82 49.51 25.46
C THR A 140 -24.56 48.97 24.05
N LEU A 141 -23.97 47.82 23.97
CA LEU A 141 -23.61 47.18 22.67
C LEU A 141 -24.85 46.70 21.94
N LEU A 142 -25.11 47.30 20.77
CA LEU A 142 -26.24 46.92 19.92
C LEU A 142 -25.87 45.73 18.98
N GLY A 143 -24.64 45.73 18.50
CA GLY A 143 -24.12 44.65 17.62
C GLY A 143 -22.94 45.06 16.79
N VAL A 144 -22.48 44.14 15.97
CA VAL A 144 -21.40 44.35 14.99
C VAL A 144 -21.96 44.12 13.59
N GLU A 145 -21.78 45.11 12.71
CA GLU A 145 -22.22 45.09 11.32
C GLU A 145 -21.00 45.06 10.39
N LYS A 146 -21.11 44.32 9.31
CA LYS A 146 -20.10 44.33 8.22
C LYS A 146 -20.57 45.34 7.18
N LYS A 147 -19.74 46.34 6.87
CA LYS A 147 -19.96 47.30 5.79
C LYS A 147 -18.91 47.13 4.74
N THR A 148 -19.34 47.16 3.50
CA THR A 148 -18.46 47.10 2.35
C THR A 148 -18.04 48.51 1.96
N GLU A 149 -16.77 48.84 2.08
CA GLU A 149 -16.21 50.13 1.66
C GLU A 149 -15.33 49.93 0.43
N SER A 150 -15.49 50.88 -0.52
CA SER A 150 -14.62 50.95 -1.68
C SER A 150 -13.49 51.90 -1.42
N ILE A 151 -12.28 51.38 -1.34
CA ILE A 151 -11.05 52.16 -1.10
C ILE A 151 -10.26 52.24 -2.40
N GLY A 152 -9.93 53.46 -2.84
CA GLY A 152 -9.08 53.77 -3.99
C GLY A 152 -9.68 54.80 -4.95
N GLU A 153 -8.87 55.57 -5.61
CA GLU A 153 -9.24 56.52 -6.70
C GLU A 153 -8.87 55.93 -8.06
N GLY A 154 -9.80 56.06 -9.06
CA GLY A 154 -9.54 55.63 -10.43
C GLY A 154 -9.68 54.12 -10.67
N SER A 155 -8.81 53.54 -11.49
CA SER A 155 -8.89 52.13 -11.93
C SER A 155 -8.42 51.09 -10.89
N GLN A 156 -8.08 51.51 -9.66
CA GLN A 156 -7.71 50.61 -8.56
C GLN A 156 -8.72 50.60 -7.43
N HIS A 157 -9.98 50.34 -7.76
CA HIS A 157 -11.01 50.13 -6.76
C HIS A 157 -10.82 48.78 -6.08
N ARG A 158 -10.58 48.79 -4.77
CA ARG A 158 -10.57 47.57 -3.93
C ARG A 158 -11.76 47.63 -2.98
N ILE A 159 -12.61 46.63 -3.06
CA ILE A 159 -13.73 46.44 -2.13
C ILE A 159 -13.17 45.76 -0.88
N VAL A 160 -13.30 46.43 0.28
CA VAL A 160 -12.86 45.91 1.59
C VAL A 160 -14.05 45.83 2.51
N GLU A 161 -14.28 44.67 3.11
CA GLU A 161 -15.26 44.52 4.18
C GLU A 161 -14.64 45.00 5.50
N GLN A 162 -15.29 45.96 6.16
CA GLN A 162 -14.93 46.44 7.46
C GLN A 162 -16.02 46.16 8.50
N GLU A 163 -15.62 45.75 9.69
CA GLU A 163 -16.55 45.52 10.81
C GLU A 163 -16.73 46.82 11.60
N TYR A 164 -17.99 47.15 11.88
CA TYR A 164 -18.41 48.31 12.67
C TYR A 164 -19.14 47.85 13.90
N VAL A 165 -18.72 48.34 15.07
CA VAL A 165 -19.43 48.16 16.32
C VAL A 165 -20.42 49.33 16.54
N THR A 166 -21.67 49.01 16.83
CA THR A 166 -22.72 50.02 17.09
C THR A 166 -23.10 49.98 18.55
N LEU A 167 -23.05 51.16 19.19
CA LEU A 167 -23.36 51.40 20.59
C LEU A 167 -24.55 52.31 20.70
N LEU A 168 -25.45 52.04 21.68
CA LEU A 168 -26.46 52.96 22.15
C LEU A 168 -25.88 53.76 23.34
N THR A 169 -25.66 55.05 23.13
CA THR A 169 -25.16 56.00 24.11
C THR A 169 -26.27 56.94 24.55
N GLU A 170 -26.02 57.74 25.59
CA GLU A 170 -27.01 58.78 26.01
C GLU A 170 -27.36 59.77 24.91
N GLU A 171 -26.41 60.03 23.98
CA GLU A 171 -26.60 60.93 22.84
C GLU A 171 -27.20 60.25 21.61
N GLY A 172 -27.52 58.95 21.67
CA GLY A 172 -28.09 58.15 20.55
C GLY A 172 -27.13 57.08 20.07
N PHE A 173 -27.40 56.59 18.83
CA PHE A 173 -26.59 55.49 18.23
C PHE A 173 -25.25 56.04 17.71
N ARG A 174 -24.17 55.35 18.07
CA ARG A 174 -22.82 55.59 17.53
C ARG A 174 -22.26 54.33 16.92
N SER A 175 -21.85 54.44 15.67
CA SER A 175 -21.18 53.33 14.94
C SER A 175 -19.69 53.65 14.76
N LEU A 176 -18.82 52.75 15.17
CA LEU A 176 -17.36 52.89 15.18
C LEU A 176 -16.74 51.75 14.37
N SER A 177 -15.81 52.04 13.49
CA SER A 177 -15.04 51.01 12.81
C SER A 177 -14.17 50.23 13.82
N LEU A 178 -14.26 48.93 13.85
CA LEU A 178 -13.43 48.09 14.71
C LEU A 178 -11.93 48.24 14.44
N ALA A 179 -11.55 48.62 13.22
CA ALA A 179 -10.16 48.91 12.87
C ALA A 179 -9.59 50.11 13.62
N ASN A 180 -10.45 51.06 14.05
CA ASN A 180 -10.06 52.27 14.76
C ASN A 180 -10.19 52.14 16.29
N VAL A 181 -10.71 51.01 16.76
CA VAL A 181 -10.89 50.76 18.19
C VAL A 181 -9.57 50.35 18.84
N GLN A 182 -9.15 51.12 19.80
CA GLN A 182 -7.89 50.86 20.55
C GLN A 182 -8.12 49.98 21.78
N ARG A 183 -9.30 50.06 22.44
CA ARG A 183 -9.62 49.33 23.64
C ARG A 183 -11.13 49.14 23.75
N ILE A 184 -11.51 47.93 24.21
CA ILE A 184 -12.86 47.57 24.59
C ILE A 184 -12.82 46.99 26.00
N LYS A 185 -13.65 47.52 26.89
CA LYS A 185 -13.81 47.05 28.27
C LYS A 185 -15.25 46.64 28.49
N LEU A 186 -15.47 45.41 28.88
CA LEU A 186 -16.78 44.95 29.37
C LEU A 186 -17.01 45.54 30.77
N MET A 187 -18.10 46.25 30.93
CA MET A 187 -18.45 46.85 32.24
C MET A 187 -19.08 45.83 33.20
N ASN A 188 -19.63 44.75 32.68
CA ASN A 188 -20.14 43.64 33.46
C ASN A 188 -18.97 42.78 33.99
N SER A 189 -18.78 42.85 35.33
CA SER A 189 -17.68 42.15 36.01
C SER A 189 -17.77 40.63 35.95
N ALA A 190 -19.00 40.08 35.92
CA ALA A 190 -19.21 38.63 35.82
C ALA A 190 -18.73 38.12 34.47
N LEU A 191 -19.14 38.73 33.35
CA LEU A 191 -18.71 38.35 31.98
C LEU A 191 -17.20 38.53 31.78
N ASN A 192 -16.62 39.59 32.40
CA ASN A 192 -15.17 39.80 32.32
C ASN A 192 -14.40 38.67 33.05
N THR A 193 -14.92 38.22 34.20
CA THR A 193 -14.35 37.09 34.98
C THR A 193 -14.48 35.80 34.20
N GLU A 194 -15.63 35.53 33.58
CA GLU A 194 -15.84 34.35 32.71
C GLU A 194 -14.92 34.33 31.49
N LEU A 195 -14.74 35.49 30.86
CA LEU A 195 -13.80 35.61 29.73
C LEU A 195 -12.36 35.28 30.19
N GLN A 196 -11.92 35.79 31.35
CA GLN A 196 -10.63 35.46 31.89
C GLN A 196 -10.50 33.97 32.22
N GLN A 197 -11.53 33.36 32.78
CA GLN A 197 -11.55 31.89 33.04
C GLN A 197 -11.53 31.07 31.76
N ALA A 198 -12.26 31.50 30.73
CA ALA A 198 -12.23 30.84 29.43
C ALA A 198 -10.84 30.91 28.78
N LEU A 199 -10.17 32.08 28.85
CA LEU A 199 -8.79 32.26 28.40
C LEU A 199 -7.79 31.47 29.22
N ALA A 200 -7.96 31.39 30.52
CA ALA A 200 -7.14 30.54 31.41
C ALA A 200 -7.29 29.06 31.02
N THR A 201 -8.51 28.62 30.73
CA THR A 201 -8.79 27.25 30.25
C THR A 201 -8.09 26.95 28.92
N LEU A 202 -8.08 27.91 27.99
CA LEU A 202 -7.32 27.79 26.75
C LEU A 202 -5.81 27.72 27.00
N ALA A 203 -5.27 28.58 27.89
CA ALA A 203 -3.86 28.62 28.23
C ALA A 203 -3.40 27.30 28.88
N MET A 204 -4.18 26.71 29.80
CA MET A 204 -3.91 25.41 30.42
C MET A 204 -3.88 24.28 29.34
N ASN A 205 -4.59 24.45 28.25
CA ASN A 205 -4.62 23.48 27.21
C ASN A 205 -3.38 23.50 26.28
N HIS A 206 -2.59 24.60 26.29
CA HIS A 206 -1.29 24.64 25.60
C HIS A 206 -0.27 23.71 26.28
N ASP A 207 -0.40 23.43 27.59
CA ASP A 207 0.42 22.46 28.32
C ASP A 207 -0.11 21.00 28.21
N ALA A 208 -1.16 20.80 27.38
CA ALA A 208 -1.87 19.53 27.24
C ALA A 208 -1.11 18.46 26.48
N GLN A 209 0.11 18.73 26.00
CA GLN A 209 0.92 17.72 25.29
C GLN A 209 1.45 16.63 26.22
N ARG A 210 1.53 16.88 27.53
CA ARG A 210 2.01 15.91 28.51
C ARG A 210 1.00 15.77 29.64
N LYS A 211 0.76 14.53 30.02
CA LYS A 211 -0.13 14.18 31.14
C LYS A 211 0.60 13.29 32.12
N THR A 212 0.29 13.47 33.38
CA THR A 212 0.78 12.62 34.49
C THR A 212 -0.23 11.51 34.75
N VAL A 213 0.27 10.27 34.78
CA VAL A 213 -0.47 9.11 35.23
C VAL A 213 0.10 8.72 36.56
N SER A 214 -0.71 8.75 37.62
CA SER A 214 -0.32 8.48 38.98
C SER A 214 -0.79 7.10 39.41
N ILE A 215 0.12 6.26 39.84
CA ILE A 215 -0.11 4.88 40.28
C ILE A 215 0.12 4.83 41.80
N ALA A 216 -0.92 4.50 42.55
CA ALA A 216 -0.84 4.41 44.00
C ALA A 216 -0.58 2.95 44.43
N PHE A 217 0.51 2.77 45.16
CA PHE A 217 0.90 1.53 45.82
C PHE A 217 0.57 1.59 47.32
N ASP A 218 -0.20 0.64 47.83
CA ASP A 218 -0.50 0.45 49.21
C ASP A 218 0.24 -0.78 49.78
N GLY A 219 0.92 -0.61 50.92
CA GLY A 219 1.63 -1.70 51.58
C GLY A 219 2.56 -1.15 52.69
N THR A 220 3.30 -2.03 53.34
CA THR A 220 4.26 -1.69 54.38
C THR A 220 5.67 -2.16 54.01
N GLY A 221 6.69 -1.43 54.45
CA GLY A 221 8.08 -1.76 54.21
C GLY A 221 8.54 -1.48 52.75
N SER A 222 9.75 -1.92 52.45
CA SER A 222 10.39 -1.79 51.13
C SER A 222 10.03 -2.97 50.25
N ARG A 223 9.45 -2.73 49.08
CA ARG A 223 8.94 -3.76 48.18
C ARG A 223 9.39 -3.51 46.76
N GLN A 224 9.70 -4.58 46.01
CA GLN A 224 9.99 -4.49 44.59
C GLN A 224 8.69 -4.30 43.79
N ALA A 225 8.68 -3.35 42.90
CA ALA A 225 7.53 -3.05 42.05
C ALA A 225 7.97 -2.98 40.55
N ARG A 226 7.04 -3.31 39.69
CA ARG A 226 7.18 -3.23 38.26
C ARG A 226 6.00 -2.49 37.65
N VAL A 227 6.28 -1.59 36.73
CA VAL A 227 5.29 -0.96 35.86
C VAL A 227 5.74 -1.14 34.42
N ALA A 228 4.84 -1.69 33.58
CA ALA A 228 5.12 -1.89 32.18
C ALA A 228 3.94 -1.49 31.31
N TYR A 229 4.23 -0.99 30.11
CA TYR A 229 3.21 -0.56 29.15
C TYR A 229 3.75 -0.61 27.71
N LEU A 230 2.84 -0.63 26.77
CA LEU A 230 3.11 -0.46 25.34
C LEU A 230 2.78 0.96 24.92
N THR A 231 3.52 1.49 23.93
CA THR A 231 3.21 2.77 23.29
C THR A 231 3.78 2.80 21.88
N GLU A 232 3.25 3.68 21.05
CA GLU A 232 3.79 3.96 19.74
C GLU A 232 5.24 4.46 19.84
N THR A 233 6.10 3.93 18.96
CA THR A 233 7.51 4.31 18.87
C THR A 233 7.95 4.35 17.41
N PRO A 234 9.01 5.10 17.07
CA PRO A 234 9.63 4.98 15.75
C PRO A 234 10.03 3.54 15.44
N VAL A 235 9.79 3.12 14.20
CA VAL A 235 10.23 1.82 13.74
C VAL A 235 11.75 1.82 13.66
N TRP A 236 12.40 0.88 14.33
CA TRP A 236 13.83 0.70 14.20
C TRP A 236 14.20 0.13 12.81
N LYS A 237 15.35 0.51 12.28
CA LYS A 237 15.78 0.23 10.90
C LYS A 237 17.12 -0.47 10.92
N THR A 238 17.39 -1.24 9.86
CA THR A 238 18.70 -1.89 9.67
C THR A 238 19.46 -1.26 8.50
N THR A 239 20.77 -1.30 8.58
CA THR A 239 21.67 -0.98 7.47
C THR A 239 22.87 -1.91 7.52
N TYR A 240 23.38 -2.31 6.35
CA TYR A 240 24.44 -3.30 6.24
C TYR A 240 25.61 -2.78 5.41
N ARG A 241 26.79 -3.33 5.70
CA ARG A 241 27.99 -3.14 4.90
C ARG A 241 28.55 -4.51 4.58
N LEU A 242 28.77 -4.80 3.31
CA LEU A 242 29.31 -6.05 2.83
C LEU A 242 30.70 -5.78 2.23
N VAL A 243 31.72 -6.35 2.84
CA VAL A 243 33.10 -6.25 2.35
C VAL A 243 33.46 -7.52 1.60
N LEU A 244 33.87 -7.33 0.35
CA LEU A 244 34.27 -8.39 -0.58
C LEU A 244 35.75 -8.23 -0.88
N ASP A 245 36.56 -9.14 -0.37
CA ASP A 245 37.98 -9.23 -0.67
C ASP A 245 38.26 -10.43 -1.56
N GLU A 246 39.23 -10.32 -2.43
CA GLU A 246 39.63 -11.41 -3.30
C GLU A 246 40.23 -12.58 -2.50
N GLY A 247 39.68 -13.77 -2.69
CA GLY A 247 40.16 -14.98 -2.01
C GLY A 247 39.71 -15.12 -0.55
N LYS A 248 38.97 -14.18 -0.01
CA LYS A 248 38.36 -14.25 1.33
C LYS A 248 36.85 -14.46 1.27
N GLN A 249 36.29 -14.91 2.38
CA GLN A 249 34.85 -14.94 2.58
C GLN A 249 34.33 -13.51 2.81
N PRO A 250 33.10 -13.18 2.35
CA PRO A 250 32.50 -11.85 2.55
C PRO A 250 32.28 -11.58 4.03
N TYR A 251 32.68 -10.40 4.49
CA TYR A 251 32.38 -9.93 5.84
C TYR A 251 31.17 -9.02 5.82
N LEU A 252 30.15 -9.38 6.62
CA LEU A 252 28.94 -8.59 6.79
C LEU A 252 28.94 -7.89 8.13
N GLN A 253 28.78 -6.56 8.09
CA GLN A 253 28.53 -5.72 9.23
C GLN A 253 27.10 -5.17 9.14
N GLY A 254 26.29 -5.37 10.17
CA GLY A 254 24.91 -4.86 10.26
C GLY A 254 24.72 -3.97 11.47
N TRP A 255 23.93 -2.94 11.30
CA TRP A 255 23.61 -1.94 12.32
C TRP A 255 22.12 -1.78 12.43
N ALA A 256 21.64 -1.59 13.66
CA ALA A 256 20.28 -1.14 13.95
C ALA A 256 20.28 0.36 14.26
N ILE A 257 19.39 1.09 13.62
CA ILE A 257 19.14 2.51 13.89
C ILE A 257 17.96 2.57 14.85
N VAL A 258 18.21 3.11 16.04
CA VAL A 258 17.24 3.22 17.13
C VAL A 258 17.09 4.69 17.51
N GLU A 259 15.86 5.13 17.76
CA GLU A 259 15.51 6.52 18.07
C GLU A 259 14.78 6.60 19.41
N ASN A 260 15.30 7.40 20.33
CA ASN A 260 14.63 7.69 21.58
C ASN A 260 13.76 8.94 21.44
N GLN A 261 12.48 8.77 21.11
CA GLN A 261 11.48 9.85 21.05
C GLN A 261 10.68 9.99 22.35
N THR A 262 11.07 9.26 23.41
CA THR A 262 10.40 9.36 24.71
C THR A 262 10.76 10.66 25.43
N SER A 263 9.99 10.99 26.45
CA SER A 263 10.21 12.19 27.28
C SER A 263 11.37 12.05 28.28
N GLN A 264 12.02 10.88 28.36
CA GLN A 264 13.08 10.58 29.34
C GLN A 264 14.32 9.96 28.67
N ASP A 265 15.47 10.13 29.32
CA ASP A 265 16.69 9.47 28.91
C ASP A 265 16.58 7.96 29.22
N TRP A 266 17.07 7.13 28.31
CA TRP A 266 17.34 5.72 28.59
C TRP A 266 18.69 5.64 29.28
N ARG A 267 18.73 5.13 30.46
CA ARG A 267 19.99 4.99 31.23
C ARG A 267 20.20 3.55 31.64
N ASN A 268 21.22 2.93 31.09
CA ASN A 268 21.58 1.53 31.38
C ASN A 268 20.40 0.56 31.18
N VAL A 269 19.62 0.74 30.12
CA VAL A 269 18.45 -0.09 29.84
C VAL A 269 18.84 -1.36 29.08
N THR A 270 18.18 -2.47 29.38
CA THR A 270 18.22 -3.67 28.55
C THR A 270 17.38 -3.43 27.32
N LEU A 271 18.02 -3.40 26.13
CA LEU A 271 17.34 -3.13 24.86
C LEU A 271 17.18 -4.41 24.06
N SER A 272 15.98 -4.67 23.59
CA SER A 272 15.63 -5.75 22.66
C SER A 272 14.99 -5.17 21.42
N LEU A 273 15.45 -5.63 20.23
CA LEU A 273 14.88 -5.25 18.94
C LEU A 273 14.18 -6.47 18.35
N VAL A 274 12.87 -6.39 18.16
CA VAL A 274 12.04 -7.51 17.71
C VAL A 274 11.62 -7.31 16.27
N SER A 275 11.95 -8.28 15.41
CA SER A 275 11.66 -8.23 13.96
C SER A 275 10.21 -8.55 13.60
N GLY A 276 9.40 -8.99 14.53
CA GLY A 276 8.00 -9.34 14.29
C GLY A 276 7.09 -8.13 14.17
N ARG A 277 6.00 -8.31 13.44
CA ARG A 277 4.94 -7.31 13.29
C ARG A 277 3.66 -7.77 14.00
N PRO A 278 3.64 -7.74 15.36
CA PRO A 278 2.40 -8.04 16.08
C PRO A 278 1.30 -7.08 15.63
N ILE A 279 0.08 -7.59 15.58
CA ILE A 279 -1.08 -6.75 15.26
C ILE A 279 -1.28 -5.78 16.43
N SER A 280 -1.25 -4.49 16.15
CA SER A 280 -1.54 -3.44 17.11
C SER A 280 -2.62 -2.53 16.55
N PHE A 281 -3.50 -2.05 17.43
CA PHE A 281 -4.54 -1.10 17.07
C PHE A 281 -4.64 -0.02 18.16
N ALA A 282 -5.00 1.18 17.76
CA ALA A 282 -5.33 2.27 18.67
C ALA A 282 -6.84 2.27 18.94
N MET A 283 -7.20 2.48 20.22
CA MET A 283 -8.58 2.65 20.66
C MET A 283 -8.63 3.87 21.58
N ASP A 284 -9.58 4.78 21.35
CA ASP A 284 -9.72 5.94 22.20
C ASP A 284 -10.42 5.56 23.51
N LEU A 285 -9.62 5.28 24.53
CA LEU A 285 -10.03 5.00 25.90
C LEU A 285 -9.96 6.24 26.80
N TYR A 286 -9.28 7.28 26.32
CA TYR A 286 -8.99 8.48 27.10
C TYR A 286 -10.10 9.52 26.99
N GLN A 287 -10.79 9.59 25.85
CA GLN A 287 -11.87 10.53 25.64
C GLN A 287 -13.17 10.02 26.29
N PRO A 288 -13.86 10.83 27.14
CA PRO A 288 -15.15 10.44 27.67
C PRO A 288 -16.17 10.24 26.56
N LEU A 289 -16.85 9.09 26.57
CA LEU A 289 -17.92 8.79 25.64
C LEU A 289 -19.27 9.14 26.27
N TYR A 290 -20.05 9.98 25.57
CA TYR A 290 -21.38 10.37 25.98
C TYR A 290 -22.43 9.72 25.06
N ASN A 291 -23.34 8.96 25.66
CA ASN A 291 -24.46 8.40 24.90
C ASN A 291 -25.60 9.47 24.85
N PRO A 292 -26.02 9.95 23.67
CA PRO A 292 -27.11 10.90 23.57
C PRO A 292 -28.41 10.29 24.10
N ARG A 293 -29.05 11.00 25.05
CA ARG A 293 -30.34 10.57 25.59
C ARG A 293 -31.46 11.01 24.67
N PRO A 294 -32.48 10.17 24.39
CA PRO A 294 -33.65 10.57 23.61
C PRO A 294 -34.39 11.67 24.38
N VAL A 295 -34.73 12.74 23.68
CA VAL A 295 -35.56 13.82 24.23
C VAL A 295 -37.04 13.42 24.04
N ILE A 296 -37.69 13.14 25.17
CA ILE A 296 -39.12 12.86 25.19
C ILE A 296 -39.83 14.21 25.39
N GLN A 297 -40.65 14.62 24.42
CA GLN A 297 -41.46 15.80 24.60
C GLN A 297 -42.68 15.47 25.49
N PRO A 298 -43.05 16.36 26.46
CA PRO A 298 -44.24 16.18 27.25
C PRO A 298 -45.47 16.05 26.37
N GLU A 299 -46.42 15.16 26.73
CA GLU A 299 -47.64 14.90 25.97
C GLU A 299 -48.46 16.16 25.68
N LEU A 300 -48.38 17.19 26.54
CA LEU A 300 -49.00 18.50 26.36
C LEU A 300 -48.62 19.22 25.04
N TYR A 301 -47.47 18.88 24.47
CA TYR A 301 -46.97 19.45 23.20
C TYR A 301 -46.98 18.46 22.05
N ALA A 302 -47.51 17.23 22.25
CA ALA A 302 -47.62 16.24 21.21
C ALA A 302 -48.81 16.63 20.29
N ASN A 303 -48.53 17.23 19.15
CA ASN A 303 -49.55 17.41 18.10
C ASN A 303 -49.99 16.02 17.62
N LEU A 304 -51.31 15.78 17.68
CA LEU A 304 -51.96 14.64 17.06
C LEU A 304 -51.64 14.67 15.56
N ARG A 305 -50.74 13.83 15.12
CA ARG A 305 -50.53 13.59 13.70
C ARG A 305 -51.65 12.67 13.21
N PRO A 306 -52.39 13.01 12.15
CA PRO A 306 -53.34 12.09 11.56
C PRO A 306 -52.62 10.83 11.12
N GLN A 307 -53.05 9.69 11.67
CA GLN A 307 -52.56 8.39 11.24
C GLN A 307 -53.23 8.03 9.91
N THR A 308 -52.43 7.80 8.89
CA THR A 308 -52.89 7.15 7.64
C THR A 308 -52.94 5.66 7.91
N TYR A 309 -54.13 5.10 7.94
CA TYR A 309 -54.36 3.66 7.97
C TYR A 309 -54.16 3.14 6.54
N GLY A 310 -53.08 2.38 6.32
CA GLY A 310 -52.88 1.62 5.08
C GLY A 310 -53.82 0.41 5.08
N ASP A 311 -54.36 0.06 3.94
CA ASP A 311 -55.16 -1.13 3.73
C ASP A 311 -54.40 -2.38 4.14
N ALA A 312 -55.09 -3.26 4.86
CA ALA A 312 -54.56 -4.56 5.23
C ALA A 312 -54.41 -5.44 3.97
N MET A 313 -53.25 -6.06 3.81
CA MET A 313 -52.83 -7.01 2.80
C MET A 313 -52.11 -6.41 1.60
N ASP A 314 -50.79 -6.22 1.79
CA ASP A 314 -49.84 -6.48 0.72
C ASP A 314 -48.74 -7.43 1.23
N GLU A 315 -48.52 -8.47 0.44
CA GLU A 315 -47.56 -9.51 0.70
C GLU A 315 -46.15 -8.96 0.96
N LEU A 316 -45.45 -9.57 1.91
CA LEU A 316 -44.03 -9.36 2.18
C LEU A 316 -43.20 -9.51 0.90
N LYS A 317 -42.94 -8.40 0.21
CA LYS A 317 -41.84 -8.31 -0.76
C LYS A 317 -40.55 -8.12 0.03
N PRO A 318 -39.50 -8.92 -0.26
CA PRO A 318 -38.23 -8.74 0.40
C PRO A 318 -37.67 -7.35 0.07
N MET A 319 -37.30 -6.60 1.11
CA MET A 319 -36.62 -5.33 0.98
C MET A 319 -35.34 -5.53 0.14
N ALA A 320 -35.37 -4.98 -1.07
CA ALA A 320 -34.17 -4.77 -1.86
C ALA A 320 -33.25 -3.83 -1.08
N SER A 321 -32.06 -4.30 -0.79
CA SER A 321 -30.97 -3.53 -0.22
C SER A 321 -30.77 -2.26 -1.04
N ALA A 322 -30.76 -1.11 -0.36
CA ALA A 322 -30.44 0.18 -0.95
C ALA A 322 -29.06 0.12 -1.62
N PRO A 323 -28.90 0.70 -2.83
CA PRO A 323 -27.60 0.77 -3.47
C PRO A 323 -26.70 1.71 -2.67
N ALA A 324 -25.55 1.18 -2.25
CA ALA A 324 -24.48 1.97 -1.68
C ALA A 324 -24.11 3.10 -2.65
N ALA A 325 -24.18 4.32 -2.17
CA ALA A 325 -23.70 5.49 -2.88
C ALA A 325 -22.21 5.30 -3.21
N ARG A 326 -21.90 5.06 -4.47
CA ARG A 326 -20.54 5.17 -5.01
C ARG A 326 -20.13 6.64 -4.96
N SER A 327 -19.26 6.97 -4.01
CA SER A 327 -18.50 8.20 -4.09
C SER A 327 -17.46 8.03 -5.21
N ASP A 328 -17.72 8.63 -6.35
CA ASP A 328 -16.74 8.87 -7.39
C ASP A 328 -15.66 9.83 -6.85
N MET A 329 -14.59 9.27 -6.29
CA MET A 329 -13.35 10.02 -6.13
C MET A 329 -12.68 10.14 -7.50
N LYS A 330 -12.88 11.27 -8.13
CA LYS A 330 -12.02 11.78 -9.19
C LYS A 330 -10.58 11.80 -8.68
N LYS A 331 -9.79 10.81 -9.09
CA LYS A 331 -8.32 10.91 -9.06
C LYS A 331 -7.90 11.93 -10.11
N GLU A 332 -7.78 13.14 -9.71
CA GLU A 332 -7.10 14.16 -10.48
C GLU A 332 -5.60 13.85 -10.53
N ARG A 333 -5.11 13.64 -11.73
CA ARG A 333 -3.70 13.55 -12.08
C ARG A 333 -2.98 14.83 -11.65
N LEU A 334 -2.20 14.75 -10.58
CA LEU A 334 -1.18 15.74 -10.26
C LEU A 334 0.21 15.08 -10.34
N LEU A 335 0.61 14.74 -11.55
CA LEU A 335 1.96 14.29 -11.89
C LEU A 335 2.38 15.03 -13.17
N GLY A 336 3.06 16.14 -12.98
CA GLY A 336 3.68 16.83 -14.08
C GLY A 336 3.92 18.31 -13.81
N LYS A 337 4.90 18.62 -12.96
CA LYS A 337 5.69 19.87 -13.05
C LYS A 337 6.57 20.04 -11.79
N LEU A 338 7.69 19.36 -11.75
CA LEU A 338 8.87 19.77 -10.98
C LEU A 338 10.09 19.01 -11.53
N ALA A 339 10.45 19.38 -12.75
CA ALA A 339 11.75 19.04 -13.33
C ALA A 339 12.22 20.25 -14.13
N GLN A 340 12.68 21.26 -13.44
CA GLN A 340 13.53 22.28 -14.05
C GLN A 340 14.45 22.87 -12.97
N GLY A 341 15.74 22.62 -13.17
CA GLY A 341 16.77 23.58 -12.80
C GLY A 341 17.57 23.31 -11.53
N PHE A 342 18.54 22.40 -11.59
CA PHE A 342 19.79 22.61 -10.89
C PHE A 342 20.95 22.28 -11.85
N ALA A 343 21.53 23.32 -12.39
CA ALA A 343 22.82 23.25 -13.05
C ALA A 343 23.92 23.02 -12.00
N PRO A 344 24.95 22.17 -12.28
CA PRO A 344 26.06 22.01 -11.36
C PRO A 344 26.98 23.22 -11.43
N SER A 345 27.15 23.92 -10.32
CA SER A 345 28.19 24.89 -10.17
C SER A 345 29.54 24.18 -10.13
N ARG A 346 30.42 24.50 -11.06
CA ARG A 346 31.83 24.17 -11.02
C ARG A 346 32.48 24.91 -9.84
N GLY A 347 32.89 24.15 -8.84
CA GLY A 347 33.72 24.60 -7.72
C GLY A 347 34.98 23.75 -7.63
N ASN A 348 36.07 24.31 -8.03
CA ASN A 348 37.48 24.08 -7.75
C ASN A 348 37.95 22.79 -7.10
N ALA A 349 38.83 22.12 -7.82
CA ALA A 349 39.80 21.16 -7.33
C ALA A 349 40.52 21.67 -6.06
N ALA A 350 40.38 20.92 -4.98
CA ALA A 350 41.27 20.96 -3.83
C ALA A 350 41.77 19.56 -3.56
N ALA A 351 43.06 19.42 -3.78
CA ALA A 351 44.01 18.45 -3.24
C ALA A 351 43.47 17.08 -2.78
N GLU A 352 43.79 16.07 -3.57
CA GLU A 352 43.90 14.69 -3.15
C GLU A 352 44.81 14.55 -1.95
N ALA A 353 44.22 14.40 -0.76
CA ALA A 353 44.87 13.73 0.33
C ALA A 353 44.39 12.27 0.23
N THR A 354 45.19 11.44 -0.43
CA THR A 354 45.09 9.98 -0.38
C THR A 354 45.38 9.53 1.06
N THR A 355 44.35 9.49 1.87
CA THR A 355 44.36 8.68 3.08
C THR A 355 43.88 7.31 2.63
N ASP A 356 44.84 6.44 2.30
CA ASP A 356 44.63 5.00 2.24
C ASP A 356 44.20 4.53 3.64
N MET A 357 42.95 4.70 3.96
CA MET A 357 42.32 3.98 5.06
C MET A 357 42.16 2.53 4.60
N ALA A 358 43.11 1.69 5.05
CA ALA A 358 43.00 0.27 4.90
C ALA A 358 41.68 -0.20 5.51
N ILE A 359 40.67 -0.45 4.65
CA ILE A 359 39.37 -1.02 5.01
C ILE A 359 39.51 -2.44 5.60
N GLY A 360 40.72 -3.05 5.52
CA GLY A 360 41.08 -4.32 6.17
C GLY A 360 40.98 -4.33 7.69
N SER A 361 40.78 -3.17 8.35
CA SER A 361 40.59 -3.10 9.82
C SER A 361 39.13 -3.05 10.29
N LEU A 362 38.14 -3.18 9.39
CA LEU A 362 36.74 -3.25 9.79
C LEU A 362 36.39 -4.47 10.64
N GLU A 363 37.16 -5.55 10.52
CA GLU A 363 37.05 -6.75 11.36
C GLU A 363 37.48 -6.52 12.81
N GLU A 364 38.40 -5.60 13.07
CA GLU A 364 38.94 -5.36 14.40
C GLU A 364 38.20 -4.29 15.22
N GLY A 365 37.37 -3.46 14.57
CA GLY A 365 36.81 -2.27 15.20
C GLY A 365 35.40 -2.40 15.76
N VAL A 366 34.58 -3.37 15.33
CA VAL A 366 33.14 -3.45 15.69
C VAL A 366 32.74 -4.90 15.92
N ALA A 367 32.72 -5.31 17.20
CA ALA A 367 32.16 -6.60 17.62
C ALA A 367 30.61 -6.51 17.62
N SER A 368 29.92 -7.60 17.21
CA SER A 368 28.48 -7.73 17.38
C SER A 368 28.12 -7.62 18.86
N MET A 369 27.17 -6.75 19.18
CA MET A 369 26.64 -6.56 20.53
C MET A 369 25.27 -7.22 20.74
N ALA A 370 24.80 -8.01 19.78
CA ALA A 370 23.51 -8.65 19.87
C ALA A 370 23.60 -10.17 19.85
N MET A 371 22.87 -10.80 20.77
CA MET A 371 22.53 -12.22 20.71
C MET A 371 21.15 -12.39 20.06
N ALA A 372 21.01 -13.45 19.27
CA ALA A 372 19.74 -13.83 18.68
C ALA A 372 19.00 -14.83 19.55
N GLU A 373 17.74 -14.60 19.77
CA GLU A 373 16.84 -15.55 20.40
C GLU A 373 15.60 -15.75 19.49
N ASP A 374 15.36 -17.01 19.12
CA ASP A 374 14.17 -17.39 18.36
C ASP A 374 13.02 -17.57 19.36
N LYS A 375 11.96 -16.78 19.18
CA LYS A 375 10.71 -16.84 19.98
C LYS A 375 9.52 -17.27 19.12
N GLY A 376 9.71 -18.31 18.32
CA GLY A 376 8.71 -18.85 17.43
C GLY A 376 8.61 -18.04 16.13
N GLU A 377 7.51 -17.29 15.91
CA GLU A 377 7.36 -16.45 14.71
C GLU A 377 8.08 -15.09 14.79
N LEU A 378 8.66 -14.75 15.96
CA LEU A 378 9.33 -13.49 16.24
C LEU A 378 10.82 -13.73 16.45
N PHE A 379 11.63 -12.92 15.81
CA PHE A 379 13.07 -12.92 16.01
C PHE A 379 13.51 -11.72 16.85
N GLU A 380 14.23 -11.94 17.95
CA GLU A 380 14.69 -10.91 18.89
C GLU A 380 16.20 -10.74 18.80
N TYR A 381 16.67 -9.52 18.56
CA TYR A 381 18.05 -9.10 18.77
C TYR A 381 18.13 -8.47 20.17
N ARG A 382 18.67 -9.19 21.12
CA ARG A 382 18.92 -8.66 22.45
C ARG A 382 20.31 -8.04 22.48
N ILE A 383 20.37 -6.77 22.81
CA ILE A 383 21.65 -6.06 22.96
C ILE A 383 22.25 -6.46 24.30
N ASP A 384 23.46 -7.04 24.27
CA ASP A 384 24.12 -7.64 25.46
C ASP A 384 24.60 -6.59 26.48
N GLN A 385 24.95 -5.39 25.99
CA GLN A 385 25.38 -4.30 26.82
C GLN A 385 24.24 -3.35 27.13
N PRO A 386 24.11 -2.86 28.38
CA PRO A 386 23.12 -1.87 28.72
C PRO A 386 23.26 -0.61 27.84
N VAL A 387 22.15 -0.15 27.28
CA VAL A 387 22.13 0.99 26.37
C VAL A 387 21.80 2.27 27.13
N THR A 388 22.58 3.32 26.89
CA THR A 388 22.32 4.67 27.37
C THR A 388 22.11 5.57 26.17
N LEU A 389 20.90 6.18 26.05
CA LEU A 389 20.53 7.02 24.95
C LEU A 389 19.69 8.21 25.45
N ALA A 390 20.19 9.40 25.24
CA ALA A 390 19.48 10.61 25.66
C ALA A 390 18.14 10.76 24.92
N LYS A 391 17.18 11.43 25.54
CA LYS A 391 15.90 11.77 24.88
C LYS A 391 16.14 12.58 23.60
N HIS A 392 15.33 12.34 22.58
CA HIS A 392 15.40 13.01 21.27
C HIS A 392 16.74 12.80 20.53
N THR A 393 17.41 11.68 20.77
CA THR A 393 18.61 11.27 20.04
C THR A 393 18.43 9.91 19.37
N SER A 394 19.27 9.65 18.38
CA SER A 394 19.32 8.37 17.66
C SER A 394 20.68 7.72 17.83
N ALA A 395 20.73 6.40 17.80
CA ALA A 395 21.96 5.63 17.89
C ALA A 395 22.03 4.56 16.79
N LEU A 396 23.25 4.25 16.33
CA LEU A 396 23.55 3.06 15.55
C LEU A 396 24.14 2.01 16.48
N LEU A 397 23.47 0.87 16.57
CA LEU A 397 23.89 -0.25 17.41
C LEU A 397 24.37 -1.41 16.52
N PRO A 398 25.59 -1.95 16.70
CA PRO A 398 26.07 -3.06 15.90
C PRO A 398 25.34 -4.35 16.30
N ILE A 399 24.62 -4.92 15.32
CA ILE A 399 23.82 -6.13 15.54
C ILE A 399 24.44 -7.40 14.94
N ILE A 400 25.30 -7.25 13.94
CA ILE A 400 26.03 -8.34 13.31
C ILE A 400 27.41 -7.89 12.86
N GLY A 401 28.43 -8.73 13.05
CA GLY A 401 29.78 -8.54 12.55
C GLY A 401 30.45 -9.91 12.38
N GLN A 402 30.26 -10.52 11.19
CA GLN A 402 30.83 -11.86 10.94
C GLN A 402 30.97 -12.15 9.44
N THR A 403 31.81 -13.16 9.18
CA THR A 403 31.95 -13.70 7.82
C THR A 403 30.79 -14.58 7.44
N LEU A 404 30.34 -14.43 6.21
CA LEU A 404 29.27 -15.23 5.60
C LEU A 404 29.81 -16.02 4.41
N GLN A 405 28.94 -16.79 3.74
CA GLN A 405 29.29 -17.45 2.48
C GLN A 405 28.61 -16.71 1.30
N GLY A 406 29.24 -16.78 0.14
CA GLY A 406 28.63 -16.25 -1.06
C GLY A 406 29.51 -16.34 -2.30
N GLN A 407 28.97 -15.91 -3.42
CA GLN A 407 29.61 -15.98 -4.72
C GLN A 407 29.31 -14.75 -5.56
N LYS A 408 30.34 -14.17 -6.20
CA LYS A 408 30.17 -13.12 -7.21
C LYS A 408 29.52 -13.72 -8.46
N VAL A 409 28.53 -13.03 -9.00
CA VAL A 409 27.83 -13.38 -10.23
C VAL A 409 27.54 -12.11 -11.03
N SER A 410 27.32 -12.25 -12.34
CA SER A 410 26.78 -11.17 -13.18
C SER A 410 25.33 -11.50 -13.51
N LEU A 411 24.39 -10.62 -13.23
CA LEU A 411 22.96 -10.83 -13.45
C LEU A 411 22.51 -10.06 -14.69
N TYR A 412 22.13 -10.78 -15.73
CA TYR A 412 21.61 -10.18 -16.95
C TYR A 412 20.09 -10.31 -17.04
N ASN A 413 19.46 -9.15 -17.19
CA ASN A 413 18.03 -9.04 -17.50
C ASN A 413 17.86 -8.00 -18.60
N GLN A 414 17.35 -8.42 -19.75
CA GLN A 414 17.23 -7.55 -20.94
C GLN A 414 16.34 -6.33 -20.69
N SER A 415 15.33 -6.43 -19.81
CA SER A 415 14.44 -5.32 -19.47
C SER A 415 15.10 -4.27 -18.57
N VAL A 416 16.14 -4.65 -17.83
CA VAL A 416 16.91 -3.74 -16.96
C VAL A 416 18.02 -3.05 -17.74
N ASN A 417 18.82 -3.82 -18.46
CA ASN A 417 19.84 -3.30 -19.37
C ASN A 417 20.00 -4.25 -20.54
N ALA A 418 19.87 -3.70 -21.76
CA ALA A 418 19.87 -4.51 -22.99
C ALA A 418 21.23 -5.10 -23.34
N LYS A 419 22.34 -4.51 -22.85
CA LYS A 419 23.71 -4.85 -23.25
C LYS A 419 24.57 -5.41 -22.11
N HIS A 420 24.52 -4.78 -20.95
CA HIS A 420 25.42 -5.12 -19.84
C HIS A 420 24.65 -5.75 -18.67
N PRO A 421 25.16 -6.85 -18.09
CA PRO A 421 24.60 -7.39 -16.86
C PRO A 421 24.93 -6.48 -15.67
N LEU A 422 24.28 -6.71 -14.53
CA LEU A 422 24.63 -6.12 -13.26
C LEU A 422 25.64 -7.01 -12.53
N ASN A 423 26.65 -6.40 -11.90
CA ASN A 423 27.45 -7.07 -10.88
C ASN A 423 26.53 -7.46 -9.72
N GLY A 424 26.53 -8.71 -9.35
CA GLY A 424 25.74 -9.27 -8.29
C GLY A 424 26.55 -10.10 -7.32
N TYR A 425 25.96 -10.34 -6.19
CA TYR A 425 26.50 -11.24 -5.19
C TYR A 425 25.41 -12.14 -4.66
N ARG A 426 25.63 -13.46 -4.70
CA ARG A 426 24.74 -14.44 -4.06
C ARG A 426 25.22 -14.62 -2.63
N LEU A 427 24.54 -13.97 -1.70
CA LEU A 427 24.86 -14.00 -0.28
C LEU A 427 24.07 -15.12 0.40
N LYS A 428 24.74 -16.03 1.08
CA LYS A 428 24.15 -17.07 1.92
C LYS A 428 24.29 -16.69 3.39
N ASN A 429 23.17 -16.61 4.09
CA ASN A 429 23.17 -16.35 5.52
C ASN A 429 23.59 -17.61 6.29
N THR A 430 24.86 -17.69 6.65
CA THR A 430 25.41 -18.77 7.48
C THR A 430 25.42 -18.44 8.96
N SER A 431 24.85 -17.26 9.33
CA SER A 431 24.71 -16.87 10.73
C SER A 431 23.49 -17.54 11.37
N ALA A 432 23.42 -17.51 12.70
CA ALA A 432 22.24 -17.86 13.45
C ALA A 432 21.18 -16.73 13.48
N LEU A 433 21.51 -15.54 12.92
CA LEU A 433 20.68 -14.35 12.96
C LEU A 433 19.77 -14.26 11.74
N HIS A 434 18.53 -13.87 11.93
CA HIS A 434 17.66 -13.45 10.83
C HIS A 434 18.07 -12.04 10.38
N LEU A 435 18.57 -11.88 9.15
CA LEU A 435 18.93 -10.57 8.61
C LEU A 435 17.64 -9.87 8.11
N MET A 436 17.29 -8.77 8.76
CA MET A 436 16.13 -7.97 8.33
C MET A 436 16.42 -7.20 7.04
N GLN A 437 15.36 -6.90 6.31
CA GLN A 437 15.46 -6.08 5.11
C GLN A 437 16.06 -4.69 5.41
N GLY A 438 16.91 -4.21 4.50
CA GLY A 438 17.52 -2.89 4.63
C GLY A 438 18.48 -2.56 3.49
N PRO A 439 19.01 -1.35 3.44
CA PRO A 439 20.07 -0.99 2.51
C PRO A 439 21.36 -1.70 2.88
N ILE A 440 22.10 -2.12 1.86
CA ILE A 440 23.40 -2.75 1.97
C ILE A 440 24.38 -2.06 1.03
N THR A 441 25.46 -1.52 1.60
CA THR A 441 26.56 -0.92 0.87
C THR A 441 27.66 -1.93 0.68
N LEU A 442 28.11 -2.11 -0.56
CA LEU A 442 29.15 -3.07 -0.91
C LEU A 442 30.51 -2.37 -1.11
N PHE A 443 31.52 -2.96 -0.52
CA PHE A 443 32.92 -2.60 -0.75
C PHE A 443 33.63 -3.79 -1.39
N ASP A 444 34.34 -3.58 -2.49
CA ASP A 444 35.10 -4.60 -3.18
C ASP A 444 36.55 -4.19 -3.27
N SER A 445 37.44 -5.02 -2.70
CA SER A 445 38.91 -4.77 -2.67
C SER A 445 39.24 -3.35 -2.14
N GLY A 446 38.58 -2.97 -1.03
CA GLY A 446 38.79 -1.68 -0.37
C GLY A 446 38.12 -0.46 -1.01
N THR A 447 37.37 -0.64 -2.08
CA THR A 447 36.71 0.46 -2.82
C THR A 447 35.19 0.33 -2.74
N TYR A 448 34.46 1.45 -2.66
CA TYR A 448 33.01 1.46 -2.77
C TYR A 448 32.58 0.88 -4.13
N ALA A 449 31.81 -0.20 -4.09
CA ALA A 449 31.38 -0.94 -5.27
C ALA A 449 29.93 -0.64 -5.68
N GLY A 450 29.11 -0.13 -4.76
CA GLY A 450 27.73 0.23 -5.02
C GLY A 450 26.81 -0.07 -3.84
N ASP A 451 25.57 0.32 -3.97
CA ASP A 451 24.50 0.06 -2.99
C ASP A 451 23.47 -0.92 -3.56
N ALA A 452 22.88 -1.70 -2.67
CA ALA A 452 21.82 -2.61 -2.96
C ALA A 452 20.79 -2.62 -1.82
N ARG A 453 19.74 -3.39 -1.99
CA ARG A 453 18.77 -3.69 -0.94
C ARG A 453 18.77 -5.19 -0.68
N ILE A 454 18.92 -5.57 0.58
CA ILE A 454 18.66 -6.94 1.02
C ILE A 454 17.24 -7.05 1.53
N GLU A 455 16.54 -8.10 1.13
CA GLU A 455 15.26 -8.51 1.71
C GLU A 455 15.52 -9.39 2.94
N ASP A 456 14.44 -9.65 3.71
CA ASP A 456 14.53 -10.54 4.86
C ASP A 456 15.21 -11.86 4.49
N LEU A 457 16.28 -12.19 5.21
CA LEU A 457 17.11 -13.35 4.95
C LEU A 457 17.30 -14.20 6.22
N PRO A 458 16.44 -15.22 6.40
CA PRO A 458 16.55 -16.19 7.50
C PRO A 458 17.86 -16.97 7.47
N PRO A 459 18.27 -17.57 8.61
CA PRO A 459 19.41 -18.47 8.65
C PRO A 459 19.34 -19.59 7.61
N GLY A 460 20.45 -19.90 6.97
CA GLY A 460 20.58 -20.96 5.97
C GLY A 460 20.08 -20.63 4.57
N GLN A 461 19.33 -19.55 4.39
CA GLN A 461 18.84 -19.12 3.07
C GLN A 461 19.88 -18.26 2.34
N ASP A 462 19.69 -18.13 1.02
CA ASP A 462 20.49 -17.24 0.18
C ASP A 462 19.63 -16.18 -0.53
N ARG A 463 20.26 -15.06 -0.86
CA ARG A 463 19.67 -13.97 -1.65
C ARG A 463 20.66 -13.47 -2.68
N LEU A 464 20.13 -13.15 -3.84
CA LEU A 464 20.89 -12.49 -4.90
C LEU A 464 20.71 -10.98 -4.77
N ILE A 465 21.82 -10.26 -4.63
CA ILE A 465 21.87 -8.80 -4.56
C ILE A 465 22.64 -8.27 -5.77
N SER A 466 22.18 -7.20 -6.40
CA SER A 466 22.86 -6.52 -7.51
C SER A 466 23.17 -5.08 -7.11
N TYR A 467 24.39 -4.61 -7.44
CA TYR A 467 24.92 -3.38 -6.89
C TYR A 467 25.58 -2.42 -7.88
N ALA A 468 25.97 -2.89 -9.09
CA ALA A 468 26.61 -2.06 -10.09
C ALA A 468 26.43 -2.64 -11.49
N LEU A 469 26.75 -1.86 -12.53
CA LEU A 469 26.77 -2.31 -13.92
C LEU A 469 28.09 -3.01 -14.22
N ASP A 470 28.06 -4.21 -14.80
CA ASP A 470 29.25 -4.95 -15.24
C ASP A 470 29.63 -4.55 -16.69
N LEU A 471 30.40 -3.50 -16.81
CA LEU A 471 30.83 -2.97 -18.13
C LEU A 471 31.82 -3.89 -18.87
N LYS A 472 32.44 -4.86 -18.18
CA LYS A 472 33.36 -5.81 -18.79
C LYS A 472 32.69 -7.04 -19.39
N THR A 473 31.38 -7.19 -19.19
CA THR A 473 30.60 -8.26 -19.77
C THR A 473 29.54 -7.67 -20.68
N GLU A 474 29.42 -8.19 -21.89
CA GLU A 474 28.37 -7.82 -22.85
C GLU A 474 27.51 -9.03 -23.16
N VAL A 475 26.22 -8.82 -23.30
CA VAL A 475 25.25 -9.85 -23.67
C VAL A 475 24.44 -9.35 -24.87
N GLU A 476 24.50 -10.09 -25.95
CA GLU A 476 23.67 -9.86 -27.13
C GLU A 476 22.52 -10.89 -27.13
N SER A 477 21.30 -10.40 -27.25
CA SER A 477 20.10 -11.25 -27.29
C SER A 477 19.45 -11.17 -28.66
N THR A 478 19.38 -12.31 -29.38
CA THR A 478 18.70 -12.42 -30.64
C THR A 478 17.48 -13.32 -30.48
N LEU A 479 16.32 -12.83 -30.90
CA LEU A 479 15.06 -13.58 -30.89
C LEU A 479 14.70 -13.98 -32.31
N VAL A 480 14.55 -15.28 -32.56
CA VAL A 480 13.90 -15.84 -33.74
C VAL A 480 12.54 -16.37 -33.26
N GLY A 481 11.47 -15.70 -33.65
CA GLY A 481 10.15 -16.04 -33.13
C GLY A 481 9.06 -16.08 -34.18
N GLY A 482 7.91 -16.58 -33.79
CA GLY A 482 6.70 -16.58 -34.60
C GLY A 482 6.54 -17.76 -35.56
N THR A 483 7.44 -18.75 -35.55
CA THR A 483 7.27 -19.94 -36.36
C THR A 483 6.20 -20.85 -35.79
N GLN A 484 5.13 -21.07 -36.54
CA GLN A 484 4.09 -22.02 -36.17
C GLN A 484 4.39 -23.38 -36.79
N GLU A 485 4.67 -24.35 -35.95
CA GLU A 485 4.87 -25.75 -36.37
C GLU A 485 3.56 -26.52 -36.14
N LEU A 486 3.09 -27.24 -37.16
CA LEU A 486 2.00 -28.19 -37.03
C LEU A 486 2.48 -29.35 -36.14
N ALA A 487 1.77 -29.65 -35.07
CA ALA A 487 2.15 -30.71 -34.15
C ALA A 487 1.34 -31.97 -34.37
N THR A 488 0.01 -31.87 -34.37
CA THR A 488 -0.88 -33.00 -34.62
C THR A 488 -2.20 -32.53 -35.22
N VAL A 489 -2.84 -33.41 -35.97
CA VAL A 489 -4.22 -33.24 -36.41
C VAL A 489 -5.00 -34.50 -36.00
N SER A 490 -6.18 -34.29 -35.41
CA SER A 490 -7.10 -35.35 -35.06
C SER A 490 -8.51 -35.00 -35.49
N LEU A 491 -9.31 -36.03 -35.75
CA LEU A 491 -10.68 -35.90 -36.24
C LEU A 491 -11.61 -36.49 -35.18
N LYS A 492 -12.54 -35.70 -34.69
CA LYS A 492 -13.48 -36.16 -33.67
C LYS A 492 -14.88 -35.60 -33.92
N LYS A 493 -15.84 -36.47 -34.12
CA LYS A 493 -17.27 -36.12 -34.26
C LYS A 493 -17.53 -34.89 -35.16
N GLY A 494 -17.02 -34.92 -36.38
CA GLY A 494 -17.24 -33.83 -37.32
C GLY A 494 -16.31 -32.63 -37.21
N THR A 495 -15.43 -32.63 -36.21
CA THR A 495 -14.47 -31.54 -35.97
C THR A 495 -13.05 -32.03 -36.23
N MET A 496 -12.28 -31.27 -36.97
CA MET A 496 -10.84 -31.42 -37.13
C MET A 496 -10.16 -30.54 -36.07
N LEU A 497 -9.50 -31.17 -35.11
CA LEU A 497 -8.71 -30.53 -34.08
C LEU A 497 -7.26 -30.47 -34.52
N ILE A 498 -6.76 -29.26 -34.66
CA ILE A 498 -5.41 -28.97 -35.12
C ILE A 498 -4.63 -28.44 -33.95
N SER A 499 -3.57 -29.15 -33.57
CA SER A 499 -2.62 -28.67 -32.56
C SER A 499 -1.41 -28.11 -33.27
N ARG A 500 -1.11 -26.84 -33.03
CA ARG A 500 0.10 -26.15 -33.48
C ARG A 500 0.96 -25.78 -32.31
N ARG A 501 2.24 -25.62 -32.51
CA ARG A 501 3.17 -25.05 -31.56
C ARG A 501 3.74 -23.77 -32.11
N LEU A 502 3.51 -22.65 -31.40
CA LEU A 502 4.26 -21.43 -31.64
C LEU A 502 5.63 -21.62 -31.00
N VAL A 503 6.68 -21.43 -31.73
CA VAL A 503 8.06 -21.64 -31.29
C VAL A 503 8.78 -20.31 -31.27
N GLU A 504 9.38 -19.98 -30.12
CA GLU A 504 10.32 -18.89 -29.99
C GLU A 504 11.69 -19.45 -29.60
N ASP A 505 12.72 -18.95 -30.24
CA ASP A 505 14.10 -19.35 -30.06
C ASP A 505 14.94 -18.10 -29.76
N ARG A 506 15.38 -17.99 -28.53
CA ARG A 506 16.18 -16.86 -28.09
C ARG A 506 17.60 -17.31 -27.83
N THR A 507 18.54 -16.66 -28.51
CA THR A 507 19.96 -16.92 -28.33
C THR A 507 20.61 -15.75 -27.60
N TYR A 508 21.33 -16.04 -26.53
CA TYR A 508 22.15 -15.12 -25.79
C TYR A 508 23.62 -15.40 -26.07
N LEU A 509 24.34 -14.43 -26.59
CA LEU A 509 25.80 -14.47 -26.76
C LEU A 509 26.39 -13.63 -25.64
N VAL A 510 27.12 -14.28 -24.73
CA VAL A 510 27.77 -13.64 -23.58
C VAL A 510 29.25 -13.48 -23.86
N ASN A 511 29.74 -12.26 -23.88
CA ASN A 511 31.14 -11.91 -24.12
C ASN A 511 31.79 -11.40 -22.83
N ASN A 512 32.74 -12.14 -22.28
CA ASN A 512 33.50 -11.76 -21.10
C ASN A 512 34.83 -11.10 -21.54
N ARG A 513 34.95 -9.79 -21.32
CA ARG A 513 36.17 -9.03 -21.60
C ARG A 513 37.06 -8.87 -20.37
N ASP A 514 36.68 -9.47 -19.24
CA ASP A 514 37.47 -9.44 -18.03
C ASP A 514 38.61 -10.45 -18.08
N ALA A 515 39.67 -10.21 -17.26
CA ALA A 515 40.75 -11.13 -17.03
C ALA A 515 40.37 -12.32 -16.11
N LYS A 516 39.18 -12.32 -15.54
CA LYS A 516 38.66 -13.35 -14.64
C LYS A 516 37.47 -14.08 -15.26
N ALA A 517 37.36 -15.38 -14.95
CA ALA A 517 36.17 -16.14 -15.31
C ALA A 517 34.94 -15.60 -14.58
N LYS A 518 33.81 -15.58 -15.26
CA LYS A 518 32.54 -15.08 -14.70
C LYS A 518 31.43 -16.11 -14.83
N THR A 519 30.53 -16.08 -13.86
CA THR A 519 29.27 -16.79 -13.93
C THR A 519 28.17 -15.76 -14.19
N VAL A 520 27.55 -15.83 -15.36
CA VAL A 520 26.48 -14.93 -15.77
C VAL A 520 25.15 -15.64 -15.59
N LEU A 521 24.28 -15.09 -14.78
CA LEU A 521 22.91 -15.54 -14.58
C LEU A 521 22.01 -14.77 -15.55
N ILE A 522 21.45 -15.46 -16.55
CA ILE A 522 20.55 -14.87 -17.52
C ILE A 522 19.13 -15.08 -17.04
N GLU A 523 18.39 -13.98 -16.85
CA GLU A 523 16.99 -13.99 -16.49
C GLU A 523 16.10 -13.92 -17.74
N GLN A 524 15.24 -14.93 -17.91
CA GLN A 524 14.22 -15.01 -18.93
C GLN A 524 12.85 -14.98 -18.25
N PRO A 525 11.91 -14.09 -18.66
CA PRO A 525 10.57 -14.04 -18.06
C PRO A 525 9.83 -15.38 -18.22
N TYR A 526 9.25 -15.87 -17.12
CA TYR A 526 8.31 -16.98 -17.14
C TYR A 526 6.97 -16.51 -17.71
N ARG A 527 6.49 -17.17 -18.76
CA ARG A 527 5.23 -16.85 -19.43
C ARG A 527 4.24 -17.99 -19.25
N THR A 528 3.05 -17.68 -18.76
CA THR A 528 1.98 -18.68 -18.57
C THR A 528 1.60 -19.31 -19.92
N GLY A 529 1.47 -20.64 -19.95
CA GLY A 529 1.15 -21.40 -21.16
C GLY A 529 2.36 -21.77 -22.01
N TRP A 530 3.48 -21.05 -21.92
CA TRP A 530 4.72 -21.40 -22.60
C TRP A 530 5.46 -22.52 -21.87
N LYS A 531 6.05 -23.41 -22.63
CA LYS A 531 6.84 -24.53 -22.10
C LYS A 531 8.27 -24.41 -22.61
N LEU A 532 9.22 -24.54 -21.70
CA LEU A 532 10.63 -24.59 -22.03
C LEU A 532 10.92 -25.88 -22.79
N ALA A 533 11.53 -25.77 -23.98
CA ALA A 533 11.91 -26.89 -24.80
C ALA A 533 13.42 -27.14 -24.75
N GLU A 534 14.23 -26.06 -24.73
CA GLU A 534 15.69 -26.13 -24.63
C GLU A 534 16.20 -24.89 -23.87
N PRO A 535 17.01 -25.05 -22.81
CA PRO A 535 17.23 -26.32 -22.10
C PRO A 535 15.93 -26.84 -21.49
N LYS A 536 15.83 -28.13 -21.18
CA LYS A 536 14.60 -28.73 -20.63
C LYS A 536 14.22 -28.14 -19.26
N GLU A 537 15.22 -27.75 -18.48
CA GLU A 537 15.06 -27.17 -17.15
C GLU A 537 15.96 -25.96 -16.99
N PRO A 538 15.52 -24.88 -16.30
CA PRO A 538 16.36 -23.76 -15.94
C PRO A 538 17.29 -24.16 -14.77
N THR A 539 18.39 -23.43 -14.59
CA THR A 539 19.25 -23.58 -13.39
C THR A 539 18.47 -23.26 -12.12
N GLU A 540 17.65 -22.21 -12.18
CA GLU A 540 16.76 -21.78 -11.10
C GLU A 540 15.44 -21.26 -11.68
N ARG A 541 14.36 -21.41 -10.90
CA ARG A 541 13.06 -20.85 -11.21
C ARG A 541 12.59 -20.00 -10.04
N THR A 542 12.30 -18.74 -10.33
CA THR A 542 11.56 -17.87 -9.43
C THR A 542 10.07 -17.85 -9.81
N ARG A 543 9.28 -17.06 -9.11
CA ARG A 543 7.86 -16.89 -9.44
C ARG A 543 7.65 -16.40 -10.88
N ASP A 544 8.48 -15.45 -11.32
CA ASP A 544 8.26 -14.69 -12.55
C ASP A 544 9.38 -14.87 -13.58
N MET A 545 10.48 -15.56 -13.23
CA MET A 545 11.68 -15.69 -14.07
C MET A 545 12.24 -17.10 -14.07
N TYR A 546 12.76 -17.52 -15.22
CA TYR A 546 13.77 -18.56 -15.32
C TYR A 546 15.15 -17.93 -15.20
N ARG A 547 16.09 -18.59 -14.52
CA ARG A 547 17.49 -18.22 -14.46
C ARG A 547 18.34 -19.34 -15.04
N PHE A 548 19.24 -18.96 -15.93
CA PHE A 548 20.19 -19.87 -16.56
C PHE A 548 21.61 -19.42 -16.20
N SER A 549 22.42 -20.35 -15.68
CA SER A 549 23.80 -20.07 -15.33
C SER A 549 24.71 -20.37 -16.52
N VAL A 550 25.48 -19.38 -16.95
CA VAL A 550 26.44 -19.47 -18.04
C VAL A 550 27.84 -19.13 -17.50
N ALA A 551 28.72 -20.10 -17.48
CA ALA A 551 30.12 -19.86 -17.12
C ALA A 551 30.87 -19.39 -18.36
N VAL A 552 31.65 -18.31 -18.23
CA VAL A 552 32.40 -17.71 -19.32
C VAL A 552 33.84 -17.45 -18.88
N ASP A 553 34.79 -18.09 -19.55
CA ASP A 553 36.21 -17.92 -19.29
C ASP A 553 36.72 -16.50 -19.57
N PRO A 554 37.88 -16.11 -19.04
CA PRO A 554 38.48 -14.82 -19.34
C PRO A 554 38.69 -14.60 -20.84
N GLY A 555 38.25 -13.43 -21.36
CA GLY A 555 38.41 -13.06 -22.77
C GLY A 555 37.67 -13.94 -23.78
N LYS A 556 36.74 -14.81 -23.31
CA LYS A 556 35.98 -15.72 -24.18
C LYS A 556 34.49 -15.33 -24.24
N SER A 557 33.80 -16.00 -25.19
CA SER A 557 32.37 -15.91 -25.37
C SER A 557 31.71 -17.25 -25.11
N ALA A 558 30.48 -17.23 -24.61
CA ALA A 558 29.64 -18.40 -24.43
C ALA A 558 28.22 -18.10 -24.98
N THR A 559 27.58 -19.15 -25.49
CA THR A 559 26.24 -19.02 -26.07
C THR A 559 25.23 -19.84 -25.27
N LEU A 560 24.12 -19.24 -24.91
CA LEU A 560 22.95 -19.91 -24.36
C LEU A 560 21.79 -19.79 -25.34
N ARG A 561 21.19 -20.91 -25.68
CA ARG A 561 19.97 -20.95 -26.49
C ARG A 561 18.79 -21.33 -25.60
N VAL A 562 17.72 -20.55 -25.67
CA VAL A 562 16.48 -20.79 -24.94
C VAL A 562 15.34 -20.90 -25.91
N LYS A 563 14.83 -22.11 -26.07
CA LYS A 563 13.70 -22.41 -26.94
C LYS A 563 12.46 -22.64 -26.11
N GLU A 564 11.39 -21.86 -26.37
CA GLU A 564 10.09 -21.98 -25.73
C GLU A 564 9.00 -22.30 -26.75
N THR A 565 7.99 -23.03 -26.32
CA THR A 565 6.86 -23.43 -27.19
C THR A 565 5.52 -23.15 -26.48
N LEU A 566 4.58 -22.58 -27.26
CA LEU A 566 3.20 -22.39 -26.83
C LEU A 566 2.28 -23.31 -27.65
N PRO A 567 1.59 -24.27 -27.02
CA PRO A 567 0.61 -25.07 -27.74
C PRO A 567 -0.64 -24.22 -28.05
N ILE A 568 -1.04 -24.23 -29.31
CA ILE A 568 -2.25 -23.56 -29.82
C ILE A 568 -3.15 -24.66 -30.38
N GLN A 569 -4.41 -24.66 -29.98
CA GLN A 569 -5.42 -25.56 -30.51
C GLN A 569 -6.43 -24.77 -31.35
N GLU A 570 -6.70 -25.27 -32.55
CA GLU A 570 -7.69 -24.74 -33.45
C GLU A 570 -8.68 -25.86 -33.78
N SER A 571 -9.95 -25.54 -33.91
CA SER A 571 -11.00 -26.49 -34.27
C SER A 571 -11.70 -26.02 -35.55
N ILE A 572 -11.82 -26.92 -36.50
CA ILE A 572 -12.44 -26.67 -37.81
C ILE A 572 -13.54 -27.70 -38.06
N LEU A 573 -14.74 -27.25 -38.40
CA LEU A 573 -15.85 -28.13 -38.72
C LEU A 573 -15.64 -28.71 -40.17
N LEU A 574 -15.52 -30.01 -40.30
CA LEU A 574 -15.29 -30.69 -41.57
C LEU A 574 -16.43 -30.47 -42.58
N MET A 575 -17.65 -30.31 -42.12
CA MET A 575 -18.81 -30.05 -42.98
C MET A 575 -18.78 -28.67 -43.66
N GLU A 576 -18.09 -27.69 -43.02
CA GLU A 576 -18.04 -26.29 -43.49
C GLU A 576 -16.71 -25.99 -44.20
N SER A 577 -15.71 -26.84 -44.05
CA SER A 577 -14.36 -26.64 -44.61
C SER A 577 -14.33 -26.77 -46.13
N GLY A 578 -13.57 -25.93 -46.81
CA GLY A 578 -13.26 -26.10 -48.21
C GLY A 578 -12.37 -27.34 -48.48
N ILE A 579 -12.52 -27.93 -49.67
CA ILE A 579 -11.72 -29.10 -50.09
C ILE A 579 -10.22 -28.79 -50.03
N ASP A 580 -9.80 -27.60 -50.47
CA ASP A 580 -8.40 -27.17 -50.47
C ASP A 580 -7.78 -27.17 -49.09
N GLN A 581 -8.56 -26.73 -48.08
CA GLN A 581 -8.13 -26.71 -46.69
C GLN A 581 -7.94 -28.13 -46.14
N ILE A 582 -8.84 -29.07 -46.49
CA ILE A 582 -8.76 -30.47 -46.06
C ILE A 582 -7.54 -31.13 -46.72
N VAL A 583 -7.33 -30.88 -48.00
CA VAL A 583 -6.18 -31.41 -48.79
C VAL A 583 -4.84 -30.92 -48.25
N TYR A 584 -4.79 -29.63 -47.79
CA TYR A 584 -3.58 -29.09 -47.15
C TYR A 584 -3.15 -29.95 -45.92
N TYR A 585 -4.09 -30.28 -45.01
CA TYR A 585 -3.78 -31.12 -43.88
C TYR A 585 -3.55 -32.59 -44.24
N GLN A 586 -4.20 -33.09 -45.27
CA GLN A 586 -3.97 -34.46 -45.77
C GLN A 586 -2.52 -34.65 -46.26
N GLN A 587 -1.92 -33.62 -46.85
CA GLN A 587 -0.55 -33.67 -47.36
C GLN A 587 0.52 -33.41 -46.32
N ALA A 588 0.17 -32.81 -45.14
CA ALA A 588 1.12 -32.44 -44.12
C ALA A 588 1.85 -33.68 -43.56
N LYS A 589 3.17 -33.55 -43.30
CA LYS A 589 4.01 -34.65 -42.82
C LYS A 589 3.68 -35.10 -41.42
N GLU A 590 3.24 -34.17 -40.60
CA GLU A 590 2.96 -34.32 -39.16
C GLU A 590 1.62 -35.04 -38.88
N VAL A 591 0.83 -35.28 -39.92
CA VAL A 591 -0.49 -35.93 -39.83
C VAL A 591 -0.34 -37.44 -39.96
N SER A 592 -1.00 -38.17 -39.04
CA SER A 592 -0.96 -39.65 -39.03
C SER A 592 -1.60 -40.24 -40.29
N LEU A 593 -1.16 -41.44 -40.67
CA LEU A 593 -1.67 -42.13 -41.85
C LEU A 593 -3.19 -42.34 -41.77
N LYS A 594 -3.70 -42.71 -40.62
CA LYS A 594 -5.13 -42.92 -40.41
C LYS A 594 -5.95 -41.64 -40.60
N VAL A 595 -5.45 -40.49 -40.11
CA VAL A 595 -6.10 -39.20 -40.35
C VAL A 595 -6.05 -38.81 -41.82
N LYS A 596 -4.94 -39.07 -42.50
CA LYS A 596 -4.82 -38.83 -43.96
C LYS A 596 -5.84 -39.62 -44.78
N GLU A 597 -6.00 -40.91 -44.46
CA GLU A 597 -6.99 -41.79 -45.11
C GLU A 597 -8.42 -41.30 -44.82
N ALA A 598 -8.70 -40.93 -43.60
CA ALA A 598 -10.01 -40.37 -43.22
C ALA A 598 -10.31 -39.04 -43.95
N LEU A 599 -9.34 -38.13 -44.02
CA LEU A 599 -9.49 -36.86 -44.75
C LEU A 599 -9.66 -37.11 -46.26
N GLN A 600 -8.94 -38.09 -46.84
CA GLN A 600 -9.11 -38.49 -48.23
C GLN A 600 -10.56 -38.95 -48.53
N ARG A 601 -11.12 -39.73 -47.61
CA ARG A 601 -12.52 -40.16 -47.78
C ARG A 601 -13.50 -38.99 -47.62
N VAL A 602 -13.24 -38.03 -46.72
CA VAL A 602 -14.03 -36.79 -46.59
C VAL A 602 -13.99 -35.99 -47.93
N VAL A 603 -12.80 -35.82 -48.51
CA VAL A 603 -12.63 -35.13 -49.79
C VAL A 603 -13.44 -35.81 -50.90
N GLN A 604 -13.39 -37.15 -51.00
CA GLN A 604 -14.16 -37.92 -52.00
C GLN A 604 -15.68 -37.71 -51.83
N LEU A 605 -16.17 -37.79 -50.61
CA LEU A 605 -17.60 -37.60 -50.33
C LEU A 605 -18.05 -36.16 -50.56
N ARG A 606 -17.19 -35.20 -50.22
CA ARG A 606 -17.45 -33.77 -50.45
C ARG A 606 -17.47 -33.44 -51.97
N SER A 607 -16.53 -34.00 -52.73
CA SER A 607 -16.49 -33.82 -54.19
C SER A 607 -17.80 -34.29 -54.86
N LYS A 608 -18.29 -35.49 -54.49
CA LYS A 608 -19.58 -35.98 -54.98
C LYS A 608 -20.76 -35.02 -54.69
N LEU A 609 -20.80 -34.50 -53.47
CA LEU A 609 -21.82 -33.52 -53.07
C LEU A 609 -21.72 -32.23 -53.89
N ASP A 610 -20.50 -31.70 -54.03
CA ASP A 610 -20.24 -30.44 -54.72
C ASP A 610 -20.48 -30.61 -56.27
N ASP A 611 -20.16 -31.78 -56.81
CA ASP A 611 -20.47 -32.11 -58.25
C ASP A 611 -21.98 -32.16 -58.49
N ALA A 612 -22.73 -32.86 -57.63
CA ALA A 612 -24.21 -32.90 -57.71
C ALA A 612 -24.82 -31.51 -57.61
N ARG A 613 -24.31 -30.69 -56.68
CA ARG A 613 -24.74 -29.28 -56.49
C ARG A 613 -24.42 -28.42 -57.71
N ALA A 614 -23.24 -28.56 -58.29
CA ALA A 614 -22.83 -27.83 -59.48
C ALA A 614 -23.67 -28.19 -60.68
N GLN A 615 -23.98 -29.48 -60.85
CA GLN A 615 -24.88 -29.96 -61.93
C GLN A 615 -26.28 -29.37 -61.74
N ARG A 616 -26.86 -29.46 -60.57
CA ARG A 616 -28.18 -28.86 -60.27
C ARG A 616 -28.18 -27.35 -60.55
N THR A 617 -27.19 -26.62 -60.12
CA THR A 617 -27.08 -25.17 -60.33
C THR A 617 -27.06 -24.82 -61.82
N ARG A 618 -26.35 -25.64 -62.66
CA ARG A 618 -26.36 -25.45 -64.10
C ARG A 618 -27.73 -25.67 -64.70
N LEU A 619 -28.47 -26.70 -64.26
CA LEU A 619 -29.81 -26.98 -64.77
C LEU A 619 -30.84 -25.90 -64.26
N ASP A 620 -30.68 -25.39 -63.00
CA ASP A 620 -31.48 -24.28 -62.51
C ASP A 620 -31.25 -23.00 -63.34
N GLN A 621 -30.00 -22.70 -63.72
CA GLN A 621 -29.66 -21.60 -64.61
C GLN A 621 -30.32 -21.80 -66.01
N ARG A 622 -30.20 -22.98 -66.53
CA ARG A 622 -30.85 -23.29 -67.86
C ARG A 622 -32.36 -23.15 -67.79
N THR A 623 -32.99 -23.58 -66.75
CA THR A 623 -34.44 -23.41 -66.49
C THR A 623 -34.81 -21.94 -66.45
N ALA A 624 -34.00 -21.10 -65.75
CA ALA A 624 -34.23 -19.66 -65.64
C ALA A 624 -34.09 -18.98 -67.02
N GLU A 625 -33.10 -19.38 -67.87
CA GLU A 625 -32.91 -18.86 -69.22
C GLU A 625 -34.13 -19.14 -70.11
N ILE A 626 -34.60 -20.40 -70.08
CA ILE A 626 -35.77 -20.82 -70.91
C ILE A 626 -37.04 -20.05 -70.38
N THR A 627 -37.23 -19.94 -69.10
CA THR A 627 -38.36 -19.22 -68.52
C THR A 627 -38.37 -17.74 -68.90
N ALA A 628 -37.18 -17.09 -68.87
CA ALA A 628 -37.03 -15.71 -69.32
C ALA A 628 -37.36 -15.55 -70.83
N GLU A 629 -36.90 -16.55 -71.68
CA GLU A 629 -37.22 -16.54 -73.07
C GLU A 629 -38.71 -16.76 -73.36
N HIS A 630 -39.37 -17.62 -72.56
CA HIS A 630 -40.85 -17.79 -72.66
C HIS A 630 -41.56 -16.46 -72.42
N GLY A 631 -41.16 -15.66 -71.44
CA GLY A 631 -41.72 -14.35 -71.24
C GLY A 631 -41.62 -13.43 -72.40
N ARG A 632 -40.43 -13.38 -73.04
CA ARG A 632 -40.15 -12.61 -74.19
C ARG A 632 -40.98 -13.09 -75.42
N ILE A 633 -41.04 -14.40 -75.66
CA ILE A 633 -41.80 -14.99 -76.76
C ILE A 633 -43.30 -14.69 -76.63
N ARG A 634 -43.86 -14.85 -75.40
CA ARG A 634 -45.30 -14.54 -75.12
C ARG A 634 -45.61 -13.07 -75.40
N GLU A 635 -44.76 -12.16 -74.98
CA GLU A 635 -44.92 -10.73 -75.23
C GLU A 635 -44.90 -10.41 -76.74
N ASN A 636 -44.00 -11.01 -77.46
CA ASN A 636 -43.92 -10.86 -78.91
C ASN A 636 -45.14 -11.44 -79.62
N MET A 637 -45.65 -12.60 -79.24
CA MET A 637 -46.84 -13.23 -79.80
C MET A 637 -48.09 -12.41 -79.61
N GLN A 638 -48.23 -11.66 -78.55
CA GLN A 638 -49.39 -10.73 -78.31
C GLN A 638 -49.49 -9.65 -79.37
N ARG A 639 -48.41 -9.32 -80.12
CA ARG A 639 -48.33 -8.29 -81.12
C ARG A 639 -48.40 -8.85 -82.54
N LEU A 640 -48.53 -10.17 -82.71
CA LEU A 640 -48.50 -10.87 -84.00
C LEU A 640 -49.90 -11.38 -84.38
N GLN A 641 -50.25 -11.43 -85.68
CA GLN A 641 -51.41 -12.12 -86.15
C GLN A 641 -51.29 -13.63 -86.02
N GLN A 642 -52.32 -14.33 -85.53
CA GLN A 642 -52.32 -15.75 -85.18
C GLN A 642 -51.97 -16.71 -86.32
N ASN A 643 -52.11 -16.32 -87.62
CA ASN A 643 -51.86 -17.12 -88.77
C ASN A 643 -50.50 -16.78 -89.48
N SER A 644 -49.69 -15.93 -88.85
CA SER A 644 -48.36 -15.60 -89.44
C SER A 644 -47.34 -16.71 -89.23
N ASP A 645 -46.43 -16.91 -90.22
CA ASP A 645 -45.33 -17.90 -90.12
C ASP A 645 -44.47 -17.69 -88.79
N LEU A 646 -44.29 -16.46 -88.39
CA LEU A 646 -43.53 -16.15 -87.18
C LEU A 646 -44.29 -16.60 -85.94
N TYR A 647 -45.62 -16.44 -85.86
CA TYR A 647 -46.44 -16.93 -84.75
C TYR A 647 -46.35 -18.46 -84.62
N ASN A 648 -46.46 -19.20 -85.78
CA ASN A 648 -46.33 -20.66 -85.79
C ASN A 648 -44.93 -21.14 -85.41
N ARG A 649 -43.89 -20.40 -85.72
CA ARG A 649 -42.54 -20.68 -85.21
C ARG A 649 -42.42 -20.51 -83.71
N TYR A 650 -43.01 -19.45 -83.16
CA TYR A 650 -43.00 -19.23 -81.71
C TYR A 650 -43.79 -20.31 -80.99
N VAL A 651 -44.95 -20.75 -81.48
CA VAL A 651 -45.73 -21.85 -80.88
C VAL A 651 -44.88 -23.14 -80.84
N LYS A 652 -44.25 -23.51 -81.95
CA LYS A 652 -43.37 -24.67 -81.96
C LYS A 652 -42.19 -24.56 -81.02
N LYS A 653 -41.61 -23.35 -80.87
CA LYS A 653 -40.49 -23.13 -79.99
C LYS A 653 -40.92 -23.21 -78.49
N LEU A 654 -42.10 -22.66 -78.12
CA LEU A 654 -42.64 -22.81 -76.75
C LEU A 654 -42.94 -24.27 -76.42
N ASP A 655 -43.49 -25.07 -77.36
CA ASP A 655 -43.78 -26.48 -77.20
C ASP A 655 -42.49 -27.31 -76.91
N GLN A 656 -41.44 -27.06 -77.72
CA GLN A 656 -40.15 -27.68 -77.50
C GLN A 656 -39.53 -27.29 -76.21
N GLN A 657 -39.57 -26.01 -75.79
CA GLN A 657 -39.01 -25.52 -74.60
C GLN A 657 -39.81 -25.97 -73.37
N GLU A 658 -41.13 -26.13 -73.44
CA GLU A 658 -41.96 -26.70 -72.37
C GLU A 658 -41.57 -28.14 -72.09
N THR A 659 -41.38 -28.97 -73.18
CA THR A 659 -40.86 -30.34 -73.10
C THR A 659 -39.47 -30.38 -72.47
N GLU A 660 -38.58 -29.41 -72.80
CA GLU A 660 -37.26 -29.25 -72.19
C GLU A 660 -37.37 -28.88 -70.67
N LEU A 661 -38.25 -27.96 -70.31
CA LEU A 661 -38.50 -27.55 -68.89
C LEU A 661 -38.99 -28.75 -68.08
N GLU A 662 -39.94 -29.54 -68.63
CA GLU A 662 -40.42 -30.73 -67.89
C GLU A 662 -39.30 -31.74 -67.64
N LYS A 663 -38.43 -31.91 -68.58
CA LYS A 663 -37.25 -32.77 -68.43
C LYS A 663 -36.27 -32.23 -67.41
N LEU A 664 -35.94 -30.94 -67.54
CA LEU A 664 -35.05 -30.26 -66.57
C LEU A 664 -35.61 -30.33 -65.16
N ARG A 665 -36.90 -30.14 -64.95
CA ARG A 665 -37.52 -30.26 -63.60
C ARG A 665 -37.33 -31.65 -63.00
N LYS A 666 -37.54 -32.72 -63.83
CA LYS A 666 -37.31 -34.09 -63.33
C LYS A 666 -35.84 -34.36 -63.01
N GLU A 667 -34.93 -33.86 -63.84
CA GLU A 667 -33.47 -33.99 -63.58
C GLU A 667 -33.05 -33.19 -62.32
N ILE A 668 -33.57 -31.95 -62.13
CA ILE A 668 -33.31 -31.15 -60.92
C ILE A 668 -33.81 -31.86 -59.65
N GLU A 669 -35.00 -32.46 -59.70
CA GLU A 669 -35.54 -33.20 -58.56
C GLU A 669 -34.72 -34.45 -58.24
N SER A 670 -34.28 -35.18 -59.26
CA SER A 670 -33.37 -36.32 -59.09
C SER A 670 -32.03 -35.87 -58.48
N LEU A 671 -31.47 -34.74 -58.95
CA LEU A 671 -30.22 -34.20 -58.41
C LEU A 671 -30.38 -33.67 -56.98
N LYS A 672 -31.50 -33.10 -56.58
CA LYS A 672 -31.79 -32.72 -55.22
C LYS A 672 -31.78 -33.95 -54.29
N SER A 673 -32.42 -35.07 -54.74
CA SER A 673 -32.39 -36.31 -53.98
C SER A 673 -30.98 -36.84 -53.81
N THR A 674 -30.17 -36.81 -54.90
CA THR A 674 -28.79 -37.26 -54.90
C THR A 674 -27.91 -36.35 -54.04
N GLU A 675 -28.12 -35.01 -54.08
CA GLU A 675 -27.42 -34.05 -53.20
C GLU A 675 -27.72 -34.33 -51.71
N GLU A 676 -28.98 -34.61 -51.38
CA GLU A 676 -29.36 -34.94 -50.02
C GLU A 676 -28.81 -36.28 -49.54
N GLU A 677 -28.74 -37.31 -50.41
CA GLU A 677 -28.11 -38.57 -50.11
C GLU A 677 -26.60 -38.43 -49.83
N HIS A 678 -25.88 -37.70 -50.71
CA HIS A 678 -24.45 -37.45 -50.55
C HIS A 678 -24.18 -36.59 -49.30
N ARG A 679 -25.04 -35.66 -48.98
CA ARG A 679 -24.94 -34.86 -47.74
C ARG A 679 -25.11 -35.74 -46.49
N ARG A 680 -26.07 -36.65 -46.49
CA ARG A 680 -26.29 -37.62 -45.40
C ARG A 680 -25.12 -38.60 -45.25
N GLU A 681 -24.61 -39.12 -46.36
CA GLU A 681 -23.46 -40.02 -46.38
C GLU A 681 -22.21 -39.30 -45.76
N LEU A 682 -21.93 -38.07 -46.21
CA LEU A 682 -20.85 -37.26 -45.69
C LEU A 682 -21.04 -36.98 -44.18
N GLN A 683 -22.22 -36.52 -43.82
CA GLN A 683 -22.52 -36.21 -42.40
C GLN A 683 -22.37 -37.42 -41.50
N HIS A 684 -22.92 -38.59 -41.91
CA HIS A 684 -22.82 -39.81 -41.15
C HIS A 684 -21.35 -40.25 -41.00
N TYR A 685 -20.56 -40.18 -42.08
CA TYR A 685 -19.14 -40.52 -42.05
C TYR A 685 -18.39 -39.63 -41.07
N VAL A 686 -18.55 -38.33 -41.20
CA VAL A 686 -17.81 -37.31 -40.44
C VAL A 686 -18.18 -37.36 -38.95
N MET A 687 -19.45 -37.59 -38.62
CA MET A 687 -19.90 -37.67 -37.23
C MET A 687 -19.42 -38.93 -36.49
N ASN A 688 -19.11 -40.01 -37.21
CA ASN A 688 -18.57 -41.24 -36.67
C ASN A 688 -17.03 -41.29 -36.66
N LEU A 689 -16.34 -40.25 -37.11
CA LEU A 689 -14.90 -40.15 -37.02
C LEU A 689 -14.42 -39.95 -35.59
N ASP A 690 -13.50 -40.79 -35.13
CA ASP A 690 -12.68 -40.58 -33.93
C ASP A 690 -11.28 -41.16 -34.26
N VAL A 691 -10.42 -40.31 -34.83
CA VAL A 691 -9.09 -40.69 -35.33
C VAL A 691 -8.07 -39.64 -34.93
N ALA A 692 -6.94 -40.08 -34.34
CA ALA A 692 -5.83 -39.24 -33.92
C ALA A 692 -4.53 -39.62 -34.67
#